data_3a2fef79f78e76d821c4454542295ecc
#
_entry.id   3a2fef79f78e76d821c4454542295ecc
#
_cell.length_a   1.000
_cell.length_b   1.000
_cell.length_c   1.000
_cell.angle_alpha   90.00
_cell.angle_beta   90.00
_cell.angle_gamma   90.00
#
_symmetry.space_group_name_H-M   'P 1'
#
loop_
_entity.id
_entity.type
_entity.pdbx_description
1 polymer ?
#
loop_
_entity_poly.entity_id
_entity_poly.type
_entity_poly.pdbx_seq_one_letter_code
_entity_poly.pdbx_strand_id
1 'polypeptide(L)'
;MAGYARPVSDEATLTPPRTVSTVIGGLLTQLVAPGAAALSAASAVPTIAPGRIGLAAGQTVEFSGWLDALPLGYWSRFTTVETVRLEVTSSAPVDVTVRVSDARTVCRDVAAGRTFEGTFWATVDAVETADGGWAWPVLTAGSEAEMTEVSWRWVTDDVVPQPCSLAVAITTSDSHDAVLRQLGTLAEAAREGGALDGVLGRVILVDQGTIPVTESAEFAVVQDSFGERLTLIRQQNLGGSGGFARGLHESLKDSRISHVALLDHEAIVQPEGLAYAWAFAQAARRPALVGGHMFDAAAPTTLCRLGCVMDRTRFTWTSLPGTPLNTDLAHIPVSDHAWQGAAYDVDFQPWWMCLVPRAAVESIGMPIPFFLKWDDVEFGLRAGAAGFASVALPGAVVWHESSAGESPGSGWEGYFFLRNRIVTALLNDARPIPLVVEWIAVSLRFLVQRDSVAVAIRWAALKDVLHGPGWLHRDLGTARGRVAETERRETLAPHPVSAMVGSLSASARLLRRWSDLQARYRAALPEATSIRRWEQTFVAADVLEPRRPTWSIVVTSFHSLDMLTRYWDGLIEAGELKGVSAQEVEVIVVDNADEPEVEKFARDQGFRYLAMGSNVGLSAANNRGAEIATGEYLLFANPDLAVKVHDLSILAAEIDRTGGVVTPRLDFADGTPQSAARGEPYLLAKLANRGLAPKAALDRYLWPAGPYESGPVVWCAGGATSLSREVFDRVGGWPEEYFLYLEDVELGVRAGRLGIPVSVTAAFRWVHEWRGDSRQRLHRGQLLHLRSALRFYTRYPKYLGWPR
;
A
#
# COMPACT_ATOMS: atom_id res chain seq x y z
N MET A 1 -52.72 3.78 2.24
CA MET A 1 -53.44 3.50 3.50
C MET A 1 -52.36 3.27 4.55
N ALA A 2 -52.35 4.07 5.60
CA ALA A 2 -51.26 4.13 6.57
C ALA A 2 -51.14 2.82 7.34
N GLY A 3 -49.97 2.19 7.31
CA GLY A 3 -49.59 1.09 8.15
C GLY A 3 -49.15 1.62 9.52
N TYR A 4 -49.84 1.20 10.53
CA TYR A 4 -49.71 1.74 11.90
C TYR A 4 -48.57 1.05 12.65
N ALA A 5 -47.69 1.83 13.26
CA ALA A 5 -47.03 1.39 14.47
C ALA A 5 -48.07 1.18 15.57
N ARG A 6 -48.28 -0.04 16.07
CA ARG A 6 -49.16 -0.30 17.22
C ARG A 6 -48.39 -0.01 18.51
N PRO A 7 -48.84 0.89 19.38
CA PRO A 7 -48.43 0.88 20.76
C PRO A 7 -49.00 -0.37 21.43
N VAL A 8 -48.17 -1.25 21.97
CA VAL A 8 -48.59 -2.35 22.80
C VAL A 8 -48.77 -1.80 24.21
N SER A 9 -50.00 -1.46 24.53
CA SER A 9 -50.46 -1.40 25.91
C SER A 9 -51.11 -2.72 26.25
N ASP A 10 -50.43 -3.55 27.02
CA ASP A 10 -51.04 -4.37 28.05
C ASP A 10 -49.96 -5.20 28.78
N GLU A 11 -50.01 -5.11 30.10
CA GLU A 11 -49.24 -5.88 31.06
C GLU A 11 -49.52 -7.38 30.86
N ALA A 12 -48.71 -8.04 30.06
CA ALA A 12 -48.51 -9.48 30.15
C ALA A 12 -46.99 -9.68 30.25
N THR A 13 -46.56 -10.28 31.33
CA THR A 13 -45.23 -10.85 31.51
C THR A 13 -44.95 -11.85 30.37
N LEU A 14 -44.61 -11.32 29.21
CA LEU A 14 -44.15 -12.09 28.07
C LEU A 14 -42.68 -12.38 28.30
N THR A 15 -42.36 -13.61 28.65
CA THR A 15 -41.04 -14.21 28.40
C THR A 15 -40.71 -13.88 26.96
N PRO A 16 -39.61 -13.17 26.71
CA PRO A 16 -39.27 -12.82 25.33
C PRO A 16 -39.18 -14.10 24.51
N PRO A 17 -39.79 -14.16 23.31
CA PRO A 17 -39.62 -15.30 22.44
C PRO A 17 -38.11 -15.50 22.26
N ARG A 18 -37.62 -16.74 22.27
CA ARG A 18 -36.23 -17.11 21.96
C ARG A 18 -35.97 -16.85 20.48
N THR A 19 -36.06 -15.60 20.06
CA THR A 19 -35.64 -15.13 18.76
C THR A 19 -34.12 -14.92 18.79
N VAL A 20 -33.40 -15.56 17.89
CA VAL A 20 -31.99 -15.28 17.65
C VAL A 20 -31.92 -13.88 17.02
N SER A 21 -31.87 -12.86 17.87
CA SER A 21 -31.72 -11.47 17.40
C SER A 21 -30.27 -11.15 17.28
N THR A 22 -29.80 -10.87 16.08
CA THR A 22 -28.44 -10.37 15.84
C THR A 22 -28.47 -8.86 15.88
N VAL A 23 -27.52 -8.25 16.58
CA VAL A 23 -27.34 -6.81 16.60
C VAL A 23 -26.90 -6.36 15.21
N ILE A 24 -27.67 -5.47 14.58
CA ILE A 24 -27.41 -4.94 13.26
C ILE A 24 -26.66 -3.60 13.26
N GLY A 25 -26.32 -3.11 14.39
CA GLY A 25 -25.54 -1.89 14.58
C GLY A 25 -25.67 -1.46 16.02
N GLY A 26 -24.57 -1.38 16.72
CA GLY A 26 -24.47 -0.69 17.99
C GLY A 26 -24.27 0.79 17.69
N LEU A 27 -25.32 1.59 17.84
CA LEU A 27 -25.30 3.03 17.58
C LEU A 27 -24.33 3.81 18.46
N LEU A 28 -23.84 3.21 19.53
CA LEU A 28 -22.93 3.84 20.48
C LEU A 28 -21.48 3.40 20.32
N THR A 29 -21.18 2.62 19.34
CA THR A 29 -19.81 2.43 18.95
C THR A 29 -19.35 3.71 18.32
N GLN A 30 -18.71 4.54 19.14
CA GLN A 30 -17.96 5.66 18.62
C GLN A 30 -17.00 5.14 17.58
N LEU A 31 -17.22 5.55 16.34
CA LEU A 31 -16.25 5.49 15.29
C LEU A 31 -15.10 6.43 15.65
N VAL A 32 -14.26 6.00 16.57
CA VAL A 32 -13.06 6.72 16.94
C VAL A 32 -11.97 6.22 16.02
N ALA A 33 -11.77 6.93 14.90
CA ALA A 33 -10.45 6.91 14.32
C ALA A 33 -9.45 7.29 15.42
N PRO A 34 -8.27 6.67 15.51
CA PRO A 34 -7.29 7.01 16.53
C PRO A 34 -7.03 8.52 16.50
N GLY A 35 -7.46 9.24 17.56
CA GLY A 35 -7.34 10.69 17.68
C GLY A 35 -8.49 11.55 17.15
N ALA A 36 -9.59 10.97 16.66
CA ALA A 36 -10.75 11.73 16.18
C ALA A 36 -11.81 11.90 17.25
N ALA A 37 -12.39 13.10 17.33
CA ALA A 37 -13.64 13.34 18.04
C ALA A 37 -14.79 12.58 17.34
N ALA A 38 -15.79 12.14 18.11
CA ALA A 38 -16.94 11.41 17.60
C ALA A 38 -17.56 12.06 16.35
N LEU A 39 -17.84 11.27 15.32
CA LEU A 39 -18.52 11.64 14.07
C LEU A 39 -20.03 11.87 14.26
N SER A 40 -20.48 12.20 15.46
CA SER A 40 -21.85 12.49 15.75
C SER A 40 -22.18 13.95 15.40
N ALA A 41 -23.21 14.16 14.60
CA ALA A 41 -23.76 15.48 14.30
C ALA A 41 -24.43 16.13 15.54
N ALA A 42 -24.62 15.37 16.59
CA ALA A 42 -25.15 15.89 17.84
C ALA A 42 -24.10 16.76 18.54
N SER A 43 -24.41 18.02 18.73
CA SER A 43 -23.60 18.96 19.48
C SER A 43 -23.11 18.34 20.79
N ALA A 44 -21.80 18.18 20.92
CA ALA A 44 -21.03 17.95 22.12
C ALA A 44 -21.72 17.11 23.22
N VAL A 45 -21.97 15.84 22.99
CA VAL A 45 -22.29 14.89 24.05
C VAL A 45 -20.97 14.32 24.56
N PRO A 46 -20.56 14.56 25.80
CA PRO A 46 -19.34 13.96 26.32
C PRO A 46 -19.57 12.46 26.46
N THR A 47 -18.73 11.67 25.76
CA THR A 47 -18.74 10.21 25.94
C THR A 47 -17.99 9.87 27.21
N ILE A 48 -18.65 9.20 28.11
CA ILE A 48 -18.10 8.85 29.43
C ILE A 48 -17.26 7.57 29.36
N ALA A 49 -17.62 6.65 28.43
CA ALA A 49 -16.86 5.42 28.15
C ALA A 49 -17.26 4.87 26.78
N PRO A 50 -16.46 3.97 26.13
CA PRO A 50 -16.89 3.27 24.95
C PRO A 50 -18.24 2.59 25.18
N GLY A 51 -19.24 2.90 24.35
CA GLY A 51 -20.57 2.32 24.43
C GLY A 51 -21.54 2.97 25.44
N ARG A 52 -21.19 4.12 26.05
CA ARG A 52 -22.08 4.84 26.99
C ARG A 52 -22.18 6.32 26.66
N ILE A 53 -23.38 6.88 26.66
CA ILE A 53 -23.64 8.31 26.44
C ILE A 53 -24.36 8.89 27.66
N GLY A 54 -23.79 9.97 28.21
CA GLY A 54 -24.43 10.75 29.24
C GLY A 54 -25.31 11.86 28.66
N LEU A 55 -26.55 12.00 29.13
CA LEU A 55 -27.45 13.10 28.80
C LEU A 55 -27.71 13.95 30.07
N ALA A 56 -27.54 15.26 29.94
CA ALA A 56 -27.96 16.19 31.00
C ALA A 56 -29.48 16.31 31.05
N ALA A 57 -29.99 16.75 32.20
CA ALA A 57 -31.43 17.01 32.36
C ALA A 57 -31.94 18.03 31.35
N GLY A 58 -33.00 17.68 30.62
CA GLY A 58 -33.57 18.48 29.52
C GLY A 58 -32.81 18.42 28.21
N GLN A 59 -31.71 17.67 28.11
CA GLN A 59 -30.96 17.55 26.87
C GLN A 59 -31.67 16.62 25.88
N THR A 60 -31.72 17.07 24.59
CA THR A 60 -32.18 16.25 23.47
C THR A 60 -31.00 15.95 22.56
N VAL A 61 -30.86 14.71 22.14
CA VAL A 61 -29.87 14.23 21.17
C VAL A 61 -30.58 13.48 20.05
N GLU A 62 -30.25 13.84 18.83
CA GLU A 62 -30.72 13.21 17.61
C GLU A 62 -29.58 12.43 16.93
N PHE A 63 -29.74 11.12 16.76
CA PHE A 63 -28.73 10.23 16.18
C PHE A 63 -28.87 10.18 14.64
N SER A 64 -28.88 11.35 14.04
CA SER A 64 -29.03 11.53 12.60
C SER A 64 -27.72 11.63 11.83
N GLY A 65 -26.58 11.34 12.46
CA GLY A 65 -25.28 11.30 11.81
C GLY A 65 -25.13 10.12 10.85
N TRP A 66 -24.23 10.25 9.87
CA TRP A 66 -23.98 9.21 8.86
C TRP A 66 -23.63 7.83 9.41
N LEU A 67 -23.03 7.79 10.58
CA LEU A 67 -22.59 6.57 11.24
C LEU A 67 -23.50 6.20 12.43
N ASP A 68 -24.41 7.08 12.81
CA ASP A 68 -25.32 6.88 13.94
C ASP A 68 -26.69 6.37 13.49
N ALA A 69 -27.15 6.75 12.32
CA ALA A 69 -28.43 6.34 11.77
C ALA A 69 -28.35 4.99 11.05
N LEU A 70 -29.42 4.22 11.09
CA LEU A 70 -29.55 2.96 10.36
C LEU A 70 -29.95 3.26 8.89
N PRO A 71 -29.18 2.85 7.88
CA PRO A 71 -29.52 3.03 6.46
C PRO A 71 -30.62 2.04 6.05
N LEU A 72 -31.83 2.28 6.51
CA LEU A 72 -32.97 1.38 6.42
C LEU A 72 -33.29 0.97 4.98
N GLY A 73 -33.12 1.89 4.01
CA GLY A 73 -33.31 1.62 2.59
C GLY A 73 -32.40 0.54 2.04
N TYR A 74 -31.14 0.49 2.51
CA TYR A 74 -30.22 -0.60 2.12
C TYR A 74 -30.67 -1.96 2.67
N TRP A 75 -31.08 -2.00 3.94
CA TRP A 75 -31.61 -3.22 4.55
C TRP A 75 -32.87 -3.71 3.84
N SER A 76 -33.81 -2.83 3.57
CA SER A 76 -35.04 -3.14 2.84
C SER A 76 -34.78 -3.67 1.41
N ARG A 77 -33.88 -3.03 0.68
CA ARG A 77 -33.64 -3.32 -0.73
C ARG A 77 -32.87 -4.62 -0.95
N PHE A 78 -31.81 -4.85 -0.15
CA PHE A 78 -30.83 -5.90 -0.44
C PHE A 78 -30.97 -7.13 0.47
N THR A 79 -31.72 -7.04 1.58
CA THR A 79 -31.84 -8.13 2.55
C THR A 79 -33.25 -8.68 2.65
N THR A 80 -33.41 -9.84 3.30
CA THR A 80 -34.72 -10.43 3.66
C THR A 80 -35.33 -9.80 4.92
N VAL A 81 -34.66 -8.83 5.53
CA VAL A 81 -35.13 -8.18 6.74
C VAL A 81 -36.30 -7.24 6.43
N GLU A 82 -37.49 -7.58 6.91
CA GLU A 82 -38.71 -6.79 6.73
C GLU A 82 -38.98 -5.85 7.90
N THR A 83 -38.51 -6.19 9.08
CA THR A 83 -38.72 -5.40 10.30
C THR A 83 -37.43 -5.29 11.11
N VAL A 84 -37.13 -4.11 11.58
CA VAL A 84 -36.04 -3.84 12.52
C VAL A 84 -36.60 -3.36 13.85
N ARG A 85 -35.91 -3.63 14.95
CA ARG A 85 -36.24 -3.20 16.29
C ARG A 85 -35.14 -2.34 16.86
N LEU A 86 -35.50 -1.13 17.29
CA LEU A 86 -34.64 -0.29 18.14
C LEU A 86 -34.75 -0.77 19.59
N GLU A 87 -33.62 -0.88 20.27
CA GLU A 87 -33.55 -1.09 21.74
C GLU A 87 -32.73 0.03 22.35
N VAL A 88 -33.26 0.68 23.37
CA VAL A 88 -32.61 1.74 24.14
C VAL A 88 -32.65 1.38 25.62
N THR A 89 -31.50 1.32 26.27
CA THR A 89 -31.38 1.08 27.71
C THR A 89 -30.71 2.28 28.39
N SER A 90 -31.29 2.79 29.48
CA SER A 90 -30.81 3.98 30.16
C SER A 90 -30.91 3.84 31.67
N SER A 91 -30.05 4.57 32.41
CA SER A 91 -30.00 4.59 33.88
C SER A 91 -31.16 5.39 34.53
N ALA A 92 -31.83 6.24 33.75
CA ALA A 92 -32.95 7.09 34.16
C ALA A 92 -33.95 7.21 33.00
N PRO A 93 -35.22 7.63 33.27
CA PRO A 93 -36.24 7.76 32.25
C PRO A 93 -35.84 8.76 31.15
N VAL A 94 -35.87 8.28 29.92
CA VAL A 94 -35.58 9.04 28.69
C VAL A 94 -36.75 8.91 27.73
N ASP A 95 -37.22 10.03 27.20
CA ASP A 95 -38.21 10.02 26.12
C ASP A 95 -37.51 9.65 24.82
N VAL A 96 -38.00 8.65 24.09
CA VAL A 96 -37.49 8.11 22.84
C VAL A 96 -38.48 8.36 21.73
N THR A 97 -38.05 9.00 20.65
CA THR A 97 -38.82 9.09 19.41
C THR A 97 -38.03 8.39 18.31
N VAL A 98 -38.67 7.52 17.56
CA VAL A 98 -38.06 6.87 16.39
C VAL A 98 -38.47 7.64 15.15
N ARG A 99 -37.50 8.20 14.44
CA ARG A 99 -37.68 8.95 13.22
C ARG A 99 -37.19 8.15 12.02
N VAL A 100 -37.92 8.24 10.92
CA VAL A 100 -37.60 7.60 9.65
C VAL A 100 -37.64 8.64 8.53
N SER A 101 -36.68 8.58 7.60
CA SER A 101 -36.74 9.31 6.34
C SER A 101 -37.03 8.39 5.16
N ASP A 102 -37.53 8.94 4.06
CA ASP A 102 -37.61 8.28 2.76
C ASP A 102 -36.39 8.63 1.88
N ALA A 103 -36.36 8.11 0.65
CA ALA A 103 -35.31 8.40 -0.34
C ALA A 103 -35.20 9.88 -0.74
N ARG A 104 -36.20 10.70 -0.43
CA ARG A 104 -36.24 12.15 -0.66
C ARG A 104 -35.89 12.95 0.59
N THR A 105 -35.43 12.24 1.64
CA THR A 105 -35.11 12.83 2.95
C THR A 105 -36.32 13.45 3.71
N VAL A 106 -37.57 13.09 3.33
CA VAL A 106 -38.75 13.51 4.05
C VAL A 106 -38.86 12.68 5.34
N CYS A 107 -38.80 13.35 6.48
CA CYS A 107 -38.79 12.73 7.78
C CYS A 107 -40.20 12.60 8.39
N ARG A 108 -40.43 11.50 9.16
CA ARG A 108 -41.62 11.28 9.96
C ARG A 108 -41.25 10.52 11.24
N ASP A 109 -41.99 10.81 12.31
CA ASP A 109 -41.89 10.05 13.54
C ASP A 109 -42.82 8.83 13.45
N VAL A 110 -42.27 7.63 13.67
CA VAL A 110 -42.99 6.36 13.49
C VAL A 110 -43.31 5.65 14.81
N ALA A 111 -42.56 5.95 15.87
CA ALA A 111 -42.84 5.46 17.22
C ALA A 111 -42.34 6.49 18.24
N ALA A 112 -42.99 6.51 19.41
CA ALA A 112 -42.55 7.32 20.56
C ALA A 112 -42.89 6.61 21.85
N GLY A 113 -42.07 6.78 22.89
CA GLY A 113 -42.29 6.23 24.22
C GLY A 113 -41.23 6.72 25.20
N ARG A 114 -41.13 6.05 26.31
CA ARG A 114 -40.16 6.39 27.39
C ARG A 114 -39.47 5.11 27.85
N THR A 115 -38.19 5.17 28.19
CA THR A 115 -37.53 4.05 28.86
C THR A 115 -38.18 3.88 30.23
N PHE A 116 -38.74 2.68 30.45
CA PHE A 116 -39.35 2.28 31.70
C PHE A 116 -38.56 1.12 32.29
N GLU A 117 -38.26 1.14 33.57
CA GLU A 117 -37.36 0.15 34.20
C GLU A 117 -36.01 -0.02 33.46
N GLY A 118 -35.56 1.02 32.80
CA GLY A 118 -34.31 1.08 32.10
C GLY A 118 -34.35 0.79 30.61
N THR A 119 -35.42 0.19 30.02
CA THR A 119 -35.41 -0.21 28.60
C THR A 119 -36.66 0.31 27.85
N PHE A 120 -36.45 0.72 26.61
CA PHE A 120 -37.48 0.97 25.59
C PHE A 120 -37.16 0.17 24.33
N TRP A 121 -38.19 -0.30 23.65
CA TRP A 121 -38.05 -0.87 22.32
C TRP A 121 -39.21 -0.47 21.40
N ALA A 122 -38.90 -0.36 20.10
CA ALA A 122 -39.88 -0.10 19.06
C ALA A 122 -39.48 -0.81 17.76
N THR A 123 -40.47 -1.26 17.03
CA THR A 123 -40.27 -1.88 15.70
C THR A 123 -40.55 -0.89 14.59
N VAL A 124 -39.78 -1.00 13.52
CA VAL A 124 -39.91 -0.22 12.29
C VAL A 124 -40.00 -1.17 11.11
N ASP A 125 -41.00 -0.96 10.26
CA ASP A 125 -41.14 -1.68 9.01
C ASP A 125 -40.15 -1.10 7.97
N ALA A 126 -39.33 -1.98 7.42
CA ALA A 126 -38.31 -1.59 6.42
C ALA A 126 -38.88 -1.59 5.00
N VAL A 127 -39.97 -2.28 4.71
CA VAL A 127 -40.46 -2.52 3.34
C VAL A 127 -40.80 -1.22 2.59
N GLU A 128 -41.28 -0.21 3.29
CA GLU A 128 -41.65 1.09 2.70
C GLU A 128 -40.44 1.95 2.26
N THR A 129 -39.20 1.53 2.54
CA THR A 129 -37.96 2.30 2.31
C THR A 129 -37.05 1.68 1.25
N ALA A 130 -37.55 0.78 0.38
CA ALA A 130 -36.71 0.05 -0.58
C ALA A 130 -35.95 0.97 -1.60
N ASP A 131 -36.43 2.18 -1.86
CA ASP A 131 -35.74 3.15 -2.71
C ASP A 131 -34.67 3.97 -1.97
N GLY A 132 -34.63 3.87 -0.64
CA GLY A 132 -33.73 4.62 0.24
C GLY A 132 -34.42 5.05 1.54
N GLY A 133 -33.65 5.71 2.37
CA GLY A 133 -34.10 6.24 3.65
C GLY A 133 -33.33 5.66 4.85
N TRP A 134 -33.53 6.31 5.99
CA TRP A 134 -32.81 6.05 7.21
C TRP A 134 -33.78 5.96 8.39
N ALA A 135 -33.34 5.31 9.47
CA ALA A 135 -34.02 5.33 10.75
C ALA A 135 -33.06 5.70 11.87
N TRP A 136 -33.51 6.54 12.80
CA TRP A 136 -32.69 6.97 13.94
C TRP A 136 -33.54 7.33 15.15
N PRO A 137 -33.00 7.18 16.38
CA PRO A 137 -33.68 7.66 17.59
C PRO A 137 -33.38 9.14 17.85
N VAL A 138 -34.36 9.79 18.46
CA VAL A 138 -34.23 11.09 19.11
C VAL A 138 -34.50 10.86 20.59
N LEU A 139 -33.54 11.19 21.45
CA LEU A 139 -33.56 10.91 22.87
C LEU A 139 -33.64 12.22 23.67
N THR A 140 -34.58 12.34 24.60
CA THR A 140 -34.70 13.51 25.47
C THR A 140 -34.70 13.05 26.93
N ALA A 141 -33.74 13.50 27.71
CA ALA A 141 -33.60 13.15 29.11
C ALA A 141 -34.39 14.13 30.01
N GLY A 142 -35.29 13.64 30.81
CA GLY A 142 -36.00 14.42 31.80
C GLY A 142 -35.15 14.77 33.05
N SER A 143 -34.17 13.92 33.34
CA SER A 143 -33.14 14.08 34.39
C SER A 143 -31.81 13.63 33.83
N GLU A 144 -30.72 13.81 34.54
CA GLU A 144 -29.43 13.23 34.14
C GLU A 144 -29.55 11.71 33.95
N ALA A 145 -29.16 11.22 32.79
CA ALA A 145 -29.28 9.83 32.37
C ALA A 145 -28.03 9.37 31.60
N GLU A 146 -27.70 8.11 31.82
CA GLU A 146 -26.64 7.41 31.04
C GLU A 146 -27.30 6.37 30.17
N MET A 147 -27.03 6.44 28.84
CA MET A 147 -27.44 5.38 27.92
C MET A 147 -26.38 4.27 27.95
N THR A 148 -26.83 3.06 28.27
CA THR A 148 -25.96 1.86 28.29
C THR A 148 -26.09 1.02 27.04
N GLU A 149 -27.19 1.17 26.30
CA GLU A 149 -27.40 0.53 25.01
C GLU A 149 -28.34 1.37 24.14
N VAL A 150 -27.96 1.59 22.90
CA VAL A 150 -28.83 2.03 21.79
C VAL A 150 -28.46 1.17 20.60
N SER A 151 -29.29 0.21 20.23
CA SER A 151 -28.97 -0.75 19.21
C SER A 151 -30.17 -1.05 18.31
N TRP A 152 -29.86 -1.46 17.08
CA TRP A 152 -30.82 -1.98 16.13
C TRP A 152 -30.67 -3.50 16.00
N ARG A 153 -31.79 -4.21 15.93
CA ARG A 153 -31.84 -5.66 15.72
C ARG A 153 -32.85 -5.98 14.63
N TRP A 154 -32.62 -6.98 13.80
CA TRP A 154 -33.67 -7.49 12.94
C TRP A 154 -34.59 -8.41 13.71
N VAL A 155 -35.83 -8.48 13.25
CA VAL A 155 -36.88 -9.32 13.84
C VAL A 155 -37.32 -10.30 12.77
N THR A 156 -36.59 -11.41 12.61
CA THR A 156 -36.97 -12.53 11.75
C THR A 156 -36.34 -13.82 12.26
N ASP A 157 -37.02 -14.91 12.13
CA ASP A 157 -36.52 -16.26 12.45
C ASP A 157 -35.87 -16.92 11.23
N ASP A 158 -35.99 -16.30 10.04
CA ASP A 158 -35.53 -16.87 8.77
C ASP A 158 -34.02 -16.69 8.53
N VAL A 159 -33.39 -15.76 9.23
CA VAL A 159 -31.97 -15.48 9.12
C VAL A 159 -31.23 -15.90 10.39
N VAL A 160 -30.55 -17.03 10.32
CA VAL A 160 -29.64 -17.49 11.39
C VAL A 160 -28.21 -17.29 10.92
N PRO A 161 -27.49 -16.26 11.42
CA PRO A 161 -26.10 -16.05 11.03
C PRO A 161 -25.23 -17.25 11.41
N GLN A 162 -24.36 -17.65 10.49
CA GLN A 162 -23.43 -18.74 10.74
C GLN A 162 -22.26 -18.23 11.59
N PRO A 163 -22.08 -18.74 12.82
CA PRO A 163 -20.99 -18.27 13.68
C PRO A 163 -19.62 -18.60 13.07
N CYS A 164 -18.63 -17.75 13.33
CA CYS A 164 -17.25 -17.90 12.88
C CYS A 164 -17.11 -18.15 11.37
N SER A 165 -18.00 -17.56 10.56
CA SER A 165 -18.04 -17.76 9.11
C SER A 165 -17.39 -16.64 8.28
N LEU A 166 -16.85 -15.61 8.95
CA LEU A 166 -16.07 -14.55 8.34
C LEU A 166 -14.57 -14.90 8.37
N ALA A 167 -13.90 -14.86 7.22
CA ALA A 167 -12.47 -14.78 7.15
C ALA A 167 -12.04 -13.35 6.78
N VAL A 168 -10.86 -12.94 7.25
CA VAL A 168 -10.22 -11.69 6.84
C VAL A 168 -8.93 -12.04 6.10
N ALA A 169 -8.74 -11.51 4.89
CA ALA A 169 -7.53 -11.66 4.10
C ALA A 169 -6.84 -10.30 3.95
N ILE A 170 -5.61 -10.23 4.44
CA ILE A 170 -4.75 -9.05 4.37
C ILE A 170 -3.53 -9.41 3.55
N THR A 171 -3.13 -8.52 2.63
CA THR A 171 -1.86 -8.67 1.90
C THR A 171 -0.95 -7.48 2.19
N THR A 172 0.32 -7.74 2.41
CA THR A 172 1.32 -6.71 2.72
C THR A 172 2.62 -6.90 1.94
N SER A 173 3.36 -5.81 1.75
CA SER A 173 4.72 -5.82 1.21
C SER A 173 5.50 -4.72 1.92
N ASP A 174 6.37 -5.12 2.86
CA ASP A 174 7.27 -4.24 3.63
C ASP A 174 6.59 -3.12 4.47
N SER A 175 5.29 -3.27 4.82
CA SER A 175 4.51 -2.31 5.62
C SER A 175 4.14 -2.90 6.99
N HIS A 176 5.14 -3.27 7.79
CA HIS A 176 4.95 -4.01 9.04
C HIS A 176 4.11 -3.25 10.06
N ASP A 177 4.39 -1.97 10.33
CA ASP A 177 3.68 -1.18 11.34
C ASP A 177 2.18 -1.07 11.05
N ALA A 178 1.81 -0.88 9.79
CA ALA A 178 0.41 -0.77 9.40
C ALA A 178 -0.33 -2.10 9.60
N VAL A 179 0.25 -3.19 9.11
CA VAL A 179 -0.38 -4.51 9.22
C VAL A 179 -0.45 -5.00 10.67
N LEU A 180 0.57 -4.73 11.50
CA LEU A 180 0.56 -5.12 12.92
C LEU A 180 -0.49 -4.36 13.71
N ARG A 181 -0.66 -3.05 13.45
CA ARG A 181 -1.76 -2.28 14.05
C ARG A 181 -3.12 -2.86 13.64
N GLN A 182 -3.34 -3.17 12.37
CA GLN A 182 -4.60 -3.73 11.89
C GLN A 182 -4.88 -5.11 12.50
N LEU A 183 -3.88 -5.98 12.56
CA LEU A 183 -4.00 -7.29 13.20
C LEU A 183 -4.28 -7.16 14.71
N GLY A 184 -3.61 -6.24 15.41
CA GLY A 184 -3.87 -5.96 16.83
C GLY A 184 -5.32 -5.54 17.09
N THR A 185 -5.86 -4.64 16.27
CA THR A 185 -7.27 -4.20 16.31
C THR A 185 -8.23 -5.37 16.09
N LEU A 186 -7.98 -6.23 15.10
CA LEU A 186 -8.81 -7.40 14.83
C LEU A 186 -8.71 -8.45 15.95
N ALA A 187 -7.52 -8.65 16.54
CA ALA A 187 -7.32 -9.59 17.64
C ALA A 187 -8.09 -9.17 18.90
N GLU A 188 -8.06 -7.88 19.23
CA GLU A 188 -8.82 -7.32 20.35
C GLU A 188 -10.32 -7.48 20.14
N ALA A 189 -10.81 -7.14 18.95
CA ALA A 189 -12.21 -7.25 18.60
C ALA A 189 -12.73 -8.72 18.55
N ALA A 190 -11.84 -9.69 18.33
CA ALA A 190 -12.19 -11.11 18.29
C ALA A 190 -12.14 -11.82 19.66
N ARG A 191 -11.84 -11.10 20.75
CA ARG A 191 -11.93 -11.60 22.13
C ARG A 191 -13.38 -11.73 22.57
N GLU A 192 -13.60 -12.48 23.63
CA GLU A 192 -14.92 -12.63 24.25
C GLU A 192 -15.54 -11.25 24.56
N GLY A 193 -16.75 -11.02 24.07
CA GLY A 193 -17.47 -9.74 24.19
C GLY A 193 -17.04 -8.64 23.23
N GLY A 194 -16.06 -8.87 22.36
CA GLY A 194 -15.66 -7.93 21.32
C GLY A 194 -16.57 -7.97 20.09
N ALA A 195 -16.48 -6.97 19.23
CA ALA A 195 -17.34 -6.79 18.07
C ALA A 195 -17.28 -7.96 17.05
N LEU A 196 -16.19 -8.70 17.01
CA LEU A 196 -15.98 -9.84 16.12
C LEU A 196 -16.04 -11.19 16.86
N ASP A 197 -16.46 -11.19 18.13
CA ASP A 197 -16.70 -12.43 18.88
C ASP A 197 -17.82 -13.25 18.23
N GLY A 198 -17.57 -14.53 17.99
CA GLY A 198 -18.49 -15.41 17.26
C GLY A 198 -18.66 -15.08 15.77
N VAL A 199 -18.03 -14.04 15.24
CA VAL A 199 -18.07 -13.60 13.83
C VAL A 199 -16.82 -14.04 13.08
N LEU A 200 -15.64 -13.70 13.60
CA LEU A 200 -14.36 -13.96 12.98
C LEU A 200 -13.93 -15.41 13.15
N GLY A 201 -13.92 -16.16 12.08
CA GLY A 201 -13.43 -17.53 12.02
C GLY A 201 -11.93 -17.63 11.74
N ARG A 202 -11.39 -16.78 10.88
CA ARG A 202 -10.02 -16.90 10.41
C ARG A 202 -9.42 -15.56 9.93
N VAL A 203 -8.10 -15.41 10.09
CA VAL A 203 -7.32 -14.33 9.50
C VAL A 203 -6.21 -14.93 8.65
N ILE A 204 -6.08 -14.51 7.40
CA ILE A 204 -5.01 -14.90 6.49
C ILE A 204 -4.16 -13.67 6.23
N LEU A 205 -2.91 -13.71 6.66
CA LEU A 205 -1.92 -12.69 6.32
C LEU A 205 -1.02 -13.23 5.22
N VAL A 206 -1.04 -12.56 4.06
CA VAL A 206 -0.15 -12.87 2.93
C VAL A 206 0.95 -11.83 2.90
N ASP A 207 2.11 -12.22 3.38
CA ASP A 207 3.32 -11.40 3.43
C ASP A 207 4.14 -11.61 2.16
N GLN A 208 4.26 -10.54 1.36
CA GLN A 208 4.98 -10.48 0.09
C GLN A 208 6.23 -9.57 0.18
N GLY A 209 6.55 -9.13 1.41
CA GLY A 209 7.68 -8.24 1.66
C GLY A 209 9.04 -8.94 1.50
N THR A 210 10.08 -8.13 1.35
CA THR A 210 11.46 -8.59 1.36
C THR A 210 11.88 -8.99 2.76
N ILE A 211 11.46 -8.21 3.77
CA ILE A 211 11.66 -8.52 5.18
C ILE A 211 10.42 -9.25 5.72
N PRO A 212 10.56 -10.43 6.36
CA PRO A 212 9.43 -11.10 6.96
C PRO A 212 8.77 -10.29 8.08
N VAL A 213 7.44 -10.24 8.11
CA VAL A 213 6.71 -9.62 9.24
C VAL A 213 7.03 -10.29 10.59
N THR A 214 7.46 -11.56 10.56
CA THR A 214 7.88 -12.32 11.75
C THR A 214 9.18 -11.81 12.40
N GLU A 215 9.91 -10.93 11.73
CA GLU A 215 11.10 -10.30 12.33
C GLU A 215 10.71 -9.18 13.32
N SER A 216 9.48 -8.68 13.27
CA SER A 216 8.97 -7.77 14.31
C SER A 216 8.66 -8.54 15.59
N ALA A 217 9.18 -8.06 16.72
CA ALA A 217 8.88 -8.64 18.04
C ALA A 217 7.38 -8.56 18.40
N GLU A 218 6.67 -7.59 17.84
CA GLU A 218 5.24 -7.38 18.04
C GLU A 218 4.40 -8.46 17.35
N PHE A 219 4.90 -9.06 16.26
CA PHE A 219 4.18 -10.11 15.54
C PHE A 219 3.88 -11.33 16.40
N ALA A 220 4.83 -11.75 17.23
CA ALA A 220 4.64 -12.89 18.13
C ALA A 220 3.47 -12.67 19.10
N VAL A 221 3.33 -11.46 19.64
CA VAL A 221 2.23 -11.08 20.54
C VAL A 221 0.88 -11.15 19.82
N VAL A 222 0.83 -10.65 18.60
CA VAL A 222 -0.37 -10.68 17.78
C VAL A 222 -0.74 -12.12 17.39
N GLN A 223 0.24 -12.91 16.99
CA GLN A 223 0.07 -14.33 16.66
C GLN A 223 -0.50 -15.12 17.83
N ASP A 224 0.04 -14.96 19.03
CA ASP A 224 -0.46 -15.60 20.25
C ASP A 224 -1.91 -15.20 20.55
N SER A 225 -2.28 -13.94 20.28
CA SER A 225 -3.65 -13.45 20.51
C SER A 225 -4.69 -14.10 19.59
N PHE A 226 -4.32 -14.47 18.38
CA PHE A 226 -5.20 -15.21 17.44
C PHE A 226 -5.14 -16.73 17.62
N GLY A 227 -4.00 -17.28 18.06
CA GLY A 227 -3.76 -18.72 18.10
C GLY A 227 -3.92 -19.34 16.70
N GLU A 228 -4.68 -20.43 16.59
CA GLU A 228 -4.90 -21.15 15.32
C GLU A 228 -5.73 -20.38 14.28
N ARG A 229 -6.34 -19.27 14.66
CA ARG A 229 -7.14 -18.45 13.72
C ARG A 229 -6.28 -17.64 12.75
N LEU A 230 -5.02 -17.35 13.08
CA LEU A 230 -4.09 -16.64 12.18
C LEU A 230 -3.29 -17.65 11.34
N THR A 231 -3.35 -17.45 10.03
CA THR A 231 -2.48 -18.16 9.07
C THR A 231 -1.59 -17.14 8.39
N LEU A 232 -0.28 -17.27 8.59
CA LEU A 232 0.73 -16.48 7.87
C LEU A 232 1.20 -17.27 6.64
N ILE A 233 1.27 -16.58 5.51
CA ILE A 233 1.79 -17.12 4.25
C ILE A 233 2.86 -16.19 3.72
N ARG A 234 4.03 -16.74 3.45
CA ARG A 234 5.13 -16.05 2.77
C ARG A 234 5.16 -16.44 1.30
N GLN A 235 5.14 -15.46 0.41
CA GLN A 235 5.27 -15.68 -1.03
C GLN A 235 6.01 -14.53 -1.71
N GLN A 236 6.49 -14.77 -2.93
CA GLN A 236 7.02 -13.71 -3.78
C GLN A 236 5.94 -12.63 -4.02
N ASN A 237 6.38 -11.39 -4.27
CA ASN A 237 5.45 -10.30 -4.55
C ASN A 237 4.73 -10.53 -5.89
N LEU A 238 3.49 -10.96 -5.81
CA LEU A 238 2.55 -11.11 -6.93
C LEU A 238 1.59 -9.92 -7.04
N GLY A 239 1.86 -8.83 -6.30
CA GLY A 239 1.02 -7.63 -6.21
C GLY A 239 -0.26 -7.85 -5.41
N GLY A 240 -1.12 -6.82 -5.39
CA GLY A 240 -2.41 -6.87 -4.70
C GLY A 240 -3.29 -8.01 -5.21
N SER A 241 -3.41 -8.18 -6.55
CA SER A 241 -4.25 -9.25 -7.10
C SER A 241 -3.78 -10.65 -6.71
N GLY A 242 -2.45 -10.87 -6.63
CA GLY A 242 -1.90 -12.17 -6.23
C GLY A 242 -2.01 -12.42 -4.72
N GLY A 243 -1.79 -11.40 -3.91
CA GLY A 243 -1.94 -11.48 -2.45
C GLY A 243 -3.39 -11.76 -2.05
N PHE A 244 -4.35 -11.00 -2.57
CA PHE A 244 -5.78 -11.23 -2.31
C PHE A 244 -6.30 -12.55 -2.89
N ALA A 245 -5.84 -12.96 -4.07
CA ALA A 245 -6.16 -14.28 -4.60
C ALA A 245 -5.67 -15.39 -3.66
N ARG A 246 -4.45 -15.27 -3.09
CA ARG A 246 -3.94 -16.23 -2.11
C ARG A 246 -4.80 -16.22 -0.83
N GLY A 247 -5.12 -15.03 -0.32
CA GLY A 247 -5.99 -14.88 0.87
C GLY A 247 -7.35 -15.52 0.67
N LEU A 248 -8.01 -15.30 -0.47
CA LEU A 248 -9.27 -15.96 -0.85
C LEU A 248 -9.11 -17.48 -0.89
N HIS A 249 -8.10 -17.98 -1.61
CA HIS A 249 -7.86 -19.41 -1.75
C HIS A 249 -7.69 -20.11 -0.40
N GLU A 250 -6.85 -19.56 0.48
CA GLU A 250 -6.60 -20.16 1.79
C GLU A 250 -7.80 -20.06 2.72
N SER A 251 -8.53 -18.95 2.69
CA SER A 251 -9.75 -18.78 3.47
C SER A 251 -10.82 -19.81 3.08
N LEU A 252 -10.98 -20.06 1.79
CA LEU A 252 -12.03 -20.95 1.27
C LEU A 252 -11.72 -22.46 1.42
N LYS A 253 -10.52 -22.85 1.88
CA LYS A 253 -10.23 -24.23 2.31
C LYS A 253 -11.06 -24.66 3.53
N ASP A 254 -11.44 -23.70 4.38
CA ASP A 254 -12.38 -23.93 5.47
C ASP A 254 -13.82 -23.81 4.97
N SER A 255 -14.57 -24.91 4.95
CA SER A 255 -15.96 -24.93 4.47
C SER A 255 -16.94 -24.11 5.33
N ARG A 256 -16.56 -23.75 6.56
CA ARG A 256 -17.36 -22.90 7.44
C ARG A 256 -17.36 -21.45 6.99
N ILE A 257 -16.31 -21.01 6.28
CA ILE A 257 -16.18 -19.64 5.82
C ILE A 257 -17.18 -19.38 4.68
N SER A 258 -18.12 -18.51 4.92
CA SER A 258 -19.13 -18.07 3.96
C SER A 258 -18.74 -16.79 3.23
N HIS A 259 -17.98 -15.91 3.89
CA HIS A 259 -17.53 -14.63 3.38
C HIS A 259 -16.07 -14.38 3.70
N VAL A 260 -15.36 -13.73 2.80
CA VAL A 260 -13.97 -13.28 3.00
C VAL A 260 -13.91 -11.76 2.85
N ALA A 261 -13.49 -11.07 3.90
CA ALA A 261 -13.19 -9.65 3.84
C ALA A 261 -11.78 -9.45 3.30
N LEU A 262 -11.65 -8.83 2.14
CA LEU A 262 -10.39 -8.34 1.61
C LEU A 262 -10.13 -6.97 2.23
N LEU A 263 -9.01 -6.83 2.94
CA LEU A 263 -8.62 -5.59 3.59
C LEU A 263 -7.23 -5.16 3.13
N ASP A 264 -7.10 -3.92 2.70
CA ASP A 264 -5.80 -3.31 2.45
C ASP A 264 -5.06 -3.13 3.79
N HIS A 265 -3.76 -3.41 3.82
CA HIS A 265 -2.95 -3.31 5.03
C HIS A 265 -2.81 -1.87 5.57
N GLU A 266 -2.99 -0.86 4.71
CA GLU A 266 -2.96 0.56 5.09
C GLU A 266 -4.33 1.08 5.56
N ALA A 267 -5.41 0.31 5.34
CA ALA A 267 -6.73 0.70 5.77
C ALA A 267 -6.88 0.54 7.29
N ILE A 268 -7.35 1.58 7.96
CA ILE A 268 -7.75 1.51 9.36
C ILE A 268 -9.19 1.02 9.38
N VAL A 269 -9.39 -0.26 9.70
CA VAL A 269 -10.72 -0.87 9.76
C VAL A 269 -11.34 -0.67 11.14
N GLN A 270 -12.64 -0.45 11.14
CA GLN A 270 -13.44 -0.51 12.37
C GLN A 270 -14.06 -1.89 12.49
N PRO A 271 -13.77 -2.64 13.55
CA PRO A 271 -14.28 -4.00 13.73
C PRO A 271 -15.80 -4.09 13.74
N GLU A 272 -16.48 -3.10 14.32
CA GLU A 272 -17.95 -3.02 14.37
C GLU A 272 -18.54 -2.84 12.97
N GLY A 273 -17.92 -2.00 12.14
CA GLY A 273 -18.31 -1.83 10.73
C GLY A 273 -18.12 -3.11 9.92
N LEU A 274 -17.08 -3.89 10.23
CA LEU A 274 -16.85 -5.19 9.60
C LEU A 274 -17.89 -6.23 10.06
N ALA A 275 -18.22 -6.29 11.36
CA ALA A 275 -19.27 -7.14 11.89
C ALA A 275 -20.64 -6.77 11.31
N TYR A 276 -20.90 -5.47 11.16
CA TYR A 276 -22.11 -4.92 10.56
C TYR A 276 -22.24 -5.34 9.08
N ALA A 277 -21.15 -5.20 8.30
CA ALA A 277 -21.13 -5.64 6.90
C ALA A 277 -21.34 -7.15 6.76
N TRP A 278 -20.75 -7.95 7.67
CA TRP A 278 -20.96 -9.38 7.71
C TRP A 278 -22.43 -9.73 8.04
N ALA A 279 -23.02 -9.10 9.05
CA ALA A 279 -24.41 -9.27 9.42
C ALA A 279 -25.36 -8.95 8.24
N PHE A 280 -25.10 -7.85 7.55
CA PHE A 280 -25.83 -7.48 6.33
C PHE A 280 -25.71 -8.55 5.23
N ALA A 281 -24.48 -9.05 4.99
CA ALA A 281 -24.25 -10.09 3.99
C ALA A 281 -24.93 -11.42 4.33
N GLN A 282 -25.02 -11.79 5.63
CA GLN A 282 -25.77 -12.97 6.08
C GLN A 282 -27.29 -12.84 5.82
N ALA A 283 -27.82 -11.62 5.91
CA ALA A 283 -29.25 -11.34 5.68
C ALA A 283 -29.57 -11.06 4.20
N ALA A 284 -28.58 -10.99 3.32
CA ALA A 284 -28.79 -10.61 1.92
C ALA A 284 -29.74 -11.57 1.19
N ARG A 285 -30.69 -11.03 0.40
CA ARG A 285 -31.63 -11.83 -0.42
C ARG A 285 -30.92 -12.74 -1.42
N ARG A 286 -29.77 -12.29 -1.89
CA ARG A 286 -28.85 -13.01 -2.79
C ARG A 286 -27.44 -12.68 -2.36
N PRO A 287 -26.50 -13.61 -2.49
CA PRO A 287 -25.10 -13.32 -2.18
C PRO A 287 -24.65 -12.04 -2.90
N ALA A 288 -24.03 -11.12 -2.16
CA ALA A 288 -23.60 -9.81 -2.65
C ALA A 288 -22.17 -9.51 -2.21
N LEU A 289 -21.45 -8.71 -3.01
CA LEU A 289 -20.21 -8.08 -2.59
C LEU A 289 -20.59 -6.87 -1.72
N VAL A 290 -20.09 -6.81 -0.48
CA VAL A 290 -20.40 -5.71 0.44
C VAL A 290 -19.13 -4.95 0.75
N GLY A 291 -19.07 -3.68 0.37
CA GLY A 291 -17.91 -2.82 0.58
C GLY A 291 -18.18 -1.72 1.60
N GLY A 292 -17.10 -1.22 2.20
CA GLY A 292 -17.12 -0.09 3.11
C GLY A 292 -16.86 1.25 2.40
N HIS A 293 -17.37 2.32 3.01
CA HIS A 293 -17.06 3.68 2.59
C HIS A 293 -15.65 4.08 3.01
N MET A 294 -14.97 4.87 2.18
CA MET A 294 -13.63 5.36 2.48
C MET A 294 -13.67 6.79 3.02
N PHE A 295 -13.14 6.97 4.22
CA PHE A 295 -12.89 8.24 4.87
C PHE A 295 -11.40 8.58 4.86
N ASP A 296 -11.06 9.85 5.01
CA ASP A 296 -9.68 10.33 5.05
C ASP A 296 -9.09 10.09 6.46
N ALA A 297 -7.96 9.40 6.54
CA ALA A 297 -7.28 9.16 7.83
C ALA A 297 -6.74 10.46 8.45
N ALA A 298 -6.39 11.48 7.64
CA ALA A 298 -5.93 12.78 8.12
C ALA A 298 -7.07 13.72 8.49
N ALA A 299 -8.28 13.52 7.92
CA ALA A 299 -9.50 14.27 8.22
C ALA A 299 -10.66 13.28 8.44
N PRO A 300 -10.76 12.62 9.62
CA PRO A 300 -11.56 11.42 9.82
C PRO A 300 -13.08 11.57 9.62
N THR A 301 -13.58 12.80 9.56
CA THR A 301 -15.00 13.11 9.27
C THR A 301 -15.25 13.30 7.77
N THR A 302 -14.20 13.31 6.94
CA THR A 302 -14.29 13.55 5.51
C THR A 302 -14.53 12.27 4.75
N LEU A 303 -15.72 12.13 4.16
CA LEU A 303 -16.07 11.05 3.25
C LEU A 303 -15.40 11.26 1.89
N CYS A 304 -14.42 10.42 1.56
CA CYS A 304 -13.71 10.47 0.28
C CYS A 304 -14.46 9.73 -0.83
N ARG A 305 -15.05 8.57 -0.50
CA ARG A 305 -15.72 7.69 -1.45
C ARG A 305 -16.93 7.01 -0.83
N LEU A 306 -18.09 7.18 -1.48
CA LEU A 306 -19.32 6.51 -1.12
C LEU A 306 -19.46 5.15 -1.82
N GLY A 307 -19.04 5.08 -3.08
CA GLY A 307 -19.10 3.92 -3.94
C GLY A 307 -18.57 4.27 -5.32
N CYS A 308 -18.41 3.27 -6.18
CA CYS A 308 -17.83 3.42 -7.50
C CYS A 308 -18.72 2.84 -8.59
N VAL A 309 -18.88 3.61 -9.67
CA VAL A 309 -19.61 3.18 -10.87
C VAL A 309 -18.77 3.39 -12.12
N MET A 310 -19.07 2.63 -13.17
CA MET A 310 -18.36 2.68 -14.44
C MET A 310 -19.03 3.65 -15.43
N ASP A 311 -18.29 4.64 -15.87
CA ASP A 311 -18.63 5.35 -17.12
C ASP A 311 -18.39 4.40 -18.30
N ARG A 312 -19.44 3.75 -18.77
CA ARG A 312 -19.38 2.78 -19.88
C ARG A 312 -18.94 3.40 -21.21
N THR A 313 -19.02 4.73 -21.34
CA THR A 313 -18.61 5.44 -22.57
C THR A 313 -17.09 5.61 -22.62
N ARG A 314 -16.50 6.08 -21.53
CA ARG A 314 -15.05 6.30 -21.43
C ARG A 314 -14.31 5.10 -20.89
N PHE A 315 -15.04 4.16 -20.33
CA PHE A 315 -14.53 3.00 -19.59
C PHE A 315 -13.55 3.42 -18.50
N THR A 316 -14.00 4.31 -17.64
CA THR A 316 -13.33 4.75 -16.43
C THR A 316 -14.32 4.70 -15.28
N TRP A 317 -13.82 4.48 -14.08
CA TRP A 317 -14.68 4.53 -12.92
C TRP A 317 -14.79 5.97 -12.37
N THR A 318 -15.89 6.25 -11.74
CA THR A 318 -16.20 7.52 -11.11
C THR A 318 -16.98 7.27 -9.82
N SER A 319 -17.06 8.29 -8.97
CA SER A 319 -18.00 8.27 -7.84
C SER A 319 -19.43 8.25 -8.34
N LEU A 320 -20.36 7.87 -7.48
CA LEU A 320 -21.79 7.90 -7.76
C LEU A 320 -22.23 9.28 -8.25
N PRO A 321 -23.03 9.37 -9.32
CA PRO A 321 -23.51 10.65 -9.84
C PRO A 321 -24.28 11.43 -8.78
N GLY A 322 -23.98 12.72 -8.65
CA GLY A 322 -24.64 13.60 -7.68
C GLY A 322 -24.12 13.50 -6.25
N THR A 323 -23.19 12.60 -5.96
CA THR A 323 -22.54 12.53 -4.65
C THR A 323 -21.31 13.42 -4.60
N PRO A 324 -21.15 14.27 -3.57
CA PRO A 324 -19.96 15.09 -3.43
C PRO A 324 -18.74 14.24 -3.05
N LEU A 325 -17.56 14.69 -3.45
CA LEU A 325 -16.28 14.12 -3.06
C LEU A 325 -15.68 14.92 -1.90
N ASN A 326 -14.96 14.27 -1.03
CA ASN A 326 -14.24 14.89 0.09
C ASN A 326 -15.16 15.80 0.92
N THR A 327 -16.30 15.24 1.34
CA THR A 327 -17.32 15.96 2.12
C THR A 327 -17.11 15.71 3.61
N ASP A 328 -16.95 16.77 4.37
CA ASP A 328 -16.95 16.71 5.84
C ASP A 328 -18.39 16.44 6.31
N LEU A 329 -18.62 15.29 6.96
CA LEU A 329 -19.92 14.84 7.48
C LEU A 329 -20.08 15.09 8.98
N ALA A 330 -19.17 15.78 9.66
CA ALA A 330 -19.17 15.99 11.11
C ALA A 330 -20.48 16.57 11.64
N HIS A 331 -21.17 17.40 10.85
CA HIS A 331 -22.37 18.14 11.28
C HIS A 331 -23.49 18.08 10.23
N ILE A 332 -23.46 17.08 9.35
CA ILE A 332 -24.47 16.92 8.29
C ILE A 332 -25.38 15.74 8.63
N PRO A 333 -26.64 15.99 9.06
CA PRO A 333 -27.64 14.94 9.25
C PRO A 333 -27.91 14.16 7.97
N VAL A 334 -28.25 12.88 8.09
CA VAL A 334 -28.59 12.01 6.93
C VAL A 334 -29.82 12.46 6.16
N SER A 335 -30.59 13.41 6.73
CA SER A 335 -31.78 14.00 6.13
C SER A 335 -31.53 15.30 5.34
N ASP A 336 -30.30 15.87 5.37
CA ASP A 336 -30.07 17.21 4.83
C ASP A 336 -29.96 17.25 3.29
N HIS A 337 -29.47 16.19 2.69
CA HIS A 337 -29.19 16.14 1.26
C HIS A 337 -29.80 14.91 0.59
N ALA A 338 -30.43 15.10 -0.57
CA ALA A 338 -31.08 14.04 -1.33
C ALA A 338 -30.15 12.86 -1.69
N TRP A 339 -28.84 13.11 -1.88
CA TRP A 339 -27.88 12.04 -2.15
C TRP A 339 -27.67 11.12 -0.94
N GLN A 340 -27.91 11.59 0.26
CA GLN A 340 -27.81 10.77 1.47
C GLN A 340 -29.01 9.82 1.61
N GLY A 341 -30.20 10.25 1.16
CA GLY A 341 -31.41 9.47 1.28
C GLY A 341 -31.50 8.25 0.35
N ALA A 342 -30.79 8.22 -0.76
CA ALA A 342 -30.93 7.15 -1.75
C ALA A 342 -30.14 5.89 -1.40
N ALA A 343 -30.66 4.71 -1.71
CA ALA A 343 -29.92 3.46 -1.73
C ALA A 343 -29.34 3.22 -3.13
N TYR A 344 -28.01 3.15 -3.22
CA TYR A 344 -27.30 3.11 -4.50
C TYR A 344 -26.89 1.70 -4.90
N ASP A 345 -27.02 1.40 -6.21
CA ASP A 345 -26.33 0.31 -6.86
C ASP A 345 -24.94 0.78 -7.30
N VAL A 346 -23.92 -0.01 -7.06
CA VAL A 346 -22.55 0.24 -7.49
C VAL A 346 -22.06 -0.88 -8.39
N ASP A 347 -21.08 -0.58 -9.26
CA ASP A 347 -20.59 -1.57 -10.24
C ASP A 347 -19.53 -2.50 -9.62
N PHE A 348 -18.79 -2.03 -8.61
CA PHE A 348 -17.73 -2.79 -7.95
C PHE A 348 -17.42 -2.22 -6.57
N GLN A 349 -16.71 -3.00 -5.76
CA GLN A 349 -16.18 -2.59 -4.46
C GLN A 349 -14.65 -2.54 -4.52
N PRO A 350 -14.04 -1.38 -4.24
CA PRO A 350 -12.60 -1.31 -4.04
C PRO A 350 -12.14 -2.15 -2.84
N TRP A 351 -10.95 -2.75 -2.95
CA TRP A 351 -10.47 -3.68 -1.94
C TRP A 351 -9.74 -3.03 -0.75
N TRP A 352 -9.98 -1.74 -0.49
CA TRP A 352 -9.67 -1.19 0.84
C TRP A 352 -10.50 -1.91 1.92
N MET A 353 -11.76 -2.28 1.61
CA MET A 353 -12.60 -3.20 2.38
C MET A 353 -13.70 -3.75 1.46
N CYS A 354 -13.68 -5.04 1.22
CA CYS A 354 -14.72 -5.72 0.45
C CYS A 354 -14.97 -7.12 0.99
N LEU A 355 -16.20 -7.40 1.41
CA LEU A 355 -16.65 -8.76 1.72
C LEU A 355 -17.03 -9.46 0.43
N VAL A 356 -16.36 -10.57 0.15
CA VAL A 356 -16.59 -11.43 -1.02
C VAL A 356 -17.30 -12.70 -0.54
N PRO A 357 -18.51 -13.00 -1.00
CA PRO A 357 -19.16 -14.26 -0.66
C PRO A 357 -18.48 -15.44 -1.36
N ARG A 358 -18.35 -16.57 -0.67
CA ARG A 358 -17.83 -17.84 -1.23
C ARG A 358 -18.48 -18.16 -2.58
N ALA A 359 -19.81 -18.04 -2.64
CA ALA A 359 -20.58 -18.31 -3.85
C ALA A 359 -20.14 -17.50 -5.08
N ALA A 360 -19.61 -16.27 -4.88
CA ALA A 360 -19.07 -15.50 -6.00
C ALA A 360 -17.80 -16.16 -6.55
N VAL A 361 -16.83 -16.49 -5.67
CA VAL A 361 -15.58 -17.14 -6.09
C VAL A 361 -15.84 -18.49 -6.76
N GLU A 362 -16.76 -19.28 -6.22
CA GLU A 362 -17.16 -20.57 -6.80
C GLU A 362 -17.82 -20.41 -8.18
N SER A 363 -18.57 -19.33 -8.39
CA SER A 363 -19.29 -19.06 -9.65
C SER A 363 -18.41 -18.44 -10.72
N ILE A 364 -17.62 -17.42 -10.38
CA ILE A 364 -16.87 -16.61 -11.36
C ILE A 364 -15.35 -16.84 -11.31
N GLY A 365 -14.87 -17.67 -10.39
CA GLY A 365 -13.44 -17.91 -10.18
C GLY A 365 -12.74 -16.81 -9.39
N MET A 366 -11.44 -16.91 -9.33
CA MET A 366 -10.51 -16.04 -8.61
C MET A 366 -10.32 -14.67 -9.30
N PRO A 367 -9.69 -13.68 -8.63
CA PRO A 367 -9.25 -12.46 -9.30
C PRO A 367 -8.41 -12.70 -10.55
N ILE A 368 -8.52 -11.80 -11.53
CA ILE A 368 -7.65 -11.84 -12.70
C ILE A 368 -6.21 -11.46 -12.30
N PRO A 369 -5.15 -12.12 -12.83
CA PRO A 369 -3.78 -11.89 -12.41
C PRO A 369 -3.19 -10.60 -13.01
N PHE A 370 -3.61 -9.47 -12.49
CA PHE A 370 -3.23 -8.13 -12.97
C PHE A 370 -2.00 -7.54 -12.31
N PHE A 371 -1.52 -8.11 -11.23
CA PHE A 371 -0.52 -7.60 -10.31
C PHE A 371 -1.06 -6.46 -9.44
N LEU A 372 -1.44 -5.32 -10.03
CA LEU A 372 -1.89 -4.13 -9.30
C LEU A 372 -2.88 -3.31 -10.14
N LYS A 373 -3.87 -2.70 -9.49
CA LYS A 373 -4.91 -1.85 -10.09
C LYS A 373 -5.85 -2.56 -11.06
N TRP A 374 -7.13 -2.26 -11.01
CA TRP A 374 -8.21 -2.79 -11.85
C TRP A 374 -8.61 -4.25 -11.59
N ASP A 375 -8.00 -4.94 -10.68
CA ASP A 375 -8.36 -6.28 -10.24
C ASP A 375 -9.72 -6.29 -9.51
N ASP A 376 -9.94 -5.34 -8.62
CA ASP A 376 -11.21 -5.07 -7.94
C ASP A 376 -12.33 -4.70 -8.93
N VAL A 377 -12.02 -3.83 -9.90
CA VAL A 377 -12.97 -3.40 -10.94
C VAL A 377 -13.39 -4.59 -11.81
N GLU A 378 -12.41 -5.36 -12.32
CA GLU A 378 -12.70 -6.51 -13.16
C GLU A 378 -13.52 -7.56 -12.42
N PHE A 379 -13.13 -7.87 -11.19
CA PHE A 379 -13.82 -8.85 -10.36
C PHE A 379 -15.27 -8.42 -10.07
N GLY A 380 -15.50 -7.14 -9.71
CA GLY A 380 -16.83 -6.60 -9.45
C GLY A 380 -17.73 -6.61 -10.69
N LEU A 381 -17.19 -6.20 -11.86
CA LEU A 381 -17.94 -6.22 -13.11
C LEU A 381 -18.31 -7.65 -13.54
N ARG A 382 -17.40 -8.60 -13.37
CA ARG A 382 -17.64 -10.02 -13.65
C ARG A 382 -18.65 -10.62 -12.68
N ALA A 383 -18.60 -10.28 -11.39
CA ALA A 383 -19.58 -10.65 -10.39
C ALA A 383 -20.97 -10.09 -10.72
N GLY A 384 -21.07 -8.80 -11.10
CA GLY A 384 -22.30 -8.17 -11.53
C GLY A 384 -22.91 -8.84 -12.77
N ALA A 385 -22.08 -9.21 -13.76
CA ALA A 385 -22.51 -9.96 -14.94
C ALA A 385 -23.05 -11.38 -14.60
N ALA A 386 -22.58 -11.98 -13.50
CA ALA A 386 -23.06 -13.25 -12.97
C ALA A 386 -24.28 -13.11 -12.03
N GLY A 387 -24.78 -11.89 -11.80
CA GLY A 387 -25.98 -11.62 -11.00
C GLY A 387 -25.74 -11.37 -9.51
N PHE A 388 -24.46 -11.19 -9.08
CA PHE A 388 -24.12 -10.75 -7.74
C PHE A 388 -24.27 -9.23 -7.64
N ALA A 389 -24.99 -8.75 -6.63
CA ALA A 389 -25.06 -7.33 -6.35
C ALA A 389 -23.73 -6.83 -5.75
N SER A 390 -23.41 -5.54 -5.99
CA SER A 390 -22.36 -4.83 -5.27
C SER A 390 -23.02 -3.74 -4.42
N VAL A 391 -22.77 -3.74 -3.12
CA VAL A 391 -23.39 -2.83 -2.16
C VAL A 391 -22.31 -2.07 -1.39
N ALA A 392 -22.24 -0.75 -1.58
CA ALA A 392 -21.45 0.13 -0.73
C ALA A 392 -22.29 0.50 0.50
N LEU A 393 -22.05 -0.18 1.62
CA LEU A 393 -22.95 -0.13 2.78
C LEU A 393 -22.58 1.04 3.71
N PRO A 394 -23.49 2.01 3.93
CA PRO A 394 -23.29 3.02 4.96
C PRO A 394 -23.17 2.37 6.35
N GLY A 395 -22.25 2.88 7.19
CA GLY A 395 -21.95 2.28 8.49
C GLY A 395 -20.83 1.24 8.46
N ALA A 396 -20.53 0.66 7.30
CA ALA A 396 -19.30 -0.09 7.07
C ALA A 396 -18.25 0.88 6.54
N VAL A 397 -17.17 1.14 7.29
CA VAL A 397 -16.23 2.20 6.95
C VAL A 397 -14.79 1.78 7.15
N VAL A 398 -13.91 2.42 6.41
CA VAL A 398 -12.47 2.40 6.60
C VAL A 398 -11.92 3.81 6.48
N TRP A 399 -10.84 4.08 7.21
CA TRP A 399 -10.01 5.25 6.99
C TRP A 399 -8.76 4.85 6.22
N HIS A 400 -8.43 5.63 5.21
CA HIS A 400 -7.26 5.41 4.38
C HIS A 400 -6.56 6.75 4.14
N GLU A 401 -5.24 6.74 4.00
CA GLU A 401 -4.54 7.94 3.57
C GLU A 401 -5.03 8.34 2.17
N SER A 402 -5.52 9.57 2.08
CA SER A 402 -5.98 10.10 0.81
C SER A 402 -4.80 10.33 -0.12
N SER A 403 -4.75 9.63 -1.25
CA SER A 403 -3.83 9.91 -2.35
C SER A 403 -4.22 11.20 -3.13
N ALA A 404 -4.77 12.18 -2.42
CA ALA A 404 -5.16 13.46 -2.99
C ALA A 404 -3.93 14.19 -3.54
N GLY A 405 -3.75 14.16 -4.85
CA GLY A 405 -2.63 14.78 -5.56
C GLY A 405 -1.92 13.86 -6.55
N GLU A 406 -2.04 12.56 -6.45
CA GLU A 406 -1.51 11.65 -7.44
C GLU A 406 -2.44 11.54 -8.65
N SER A 407 -1.91 11.86 -9.81
CA SER A 407 -2.67 11.66 -11.06
C SER A 407 -2.72 10.17 -11.37
N PRO A 408 -3.91 9.55 -11.47
CA PRO A 408 -4.02 8.17 -11.91
C PRO A 408 -3.27 7.97 -13.23
N GLY A 409 -2.34 7.03 -13.26
CA GLY A 409 -1.57 6.71 -14.46
C GLY A 409 -0.25 7.47 -14.62
N SER A 410 0.24 8.15 -13.58
CA SER A 410 1.63 8.64 -13.46
C SER A 410 2.53 7.58 -12.83
N GLY A 411 3.85 7.73 -13.03
CA GLY A 411 4.84 6.80 -12.48
C GLY A 411 4.68 5.35 -12.97
N TRP A 412 5.38 4.44 -12.29
CA TRP A 412 5.41 3.00 -12.64
C TRP A 412 4.03 2.32 -12.52
N GLU A 413 3.19 2.72 -11.59
CA GLU A 413 1.83 2.18 -11.45
C GLU A 413 0.95 2.50 -12.66
N GLY A 414 1.27 3.59 -13.37
CA GLY A 414 0.60 3.98 -14.59
C GLY A 414 0.60 2.90 -15.67
N TYR A 415 1.64 2.07 -15.72
CA TYR A 415 1.68 0.92 -16.61
C TYR A 415 0.55 -0.08 -16.31
N PHE A 416 0.42 -0.48 -15.05
CA PHE A 416 -0.60 -1.45 -14.63
C PHE A 416 -2.00 -0.85 -14.78
N PHE A 417 -2.19 0.37 -14.31
CA PHE A 417 -3.48 1.08 -14.44
C PHE A 417 -3.96 1.10 -15.89
N LEU A 418 -3.08 1.44 -16.82
CA LEU A 418 -3.43 1.59 -18.23
C LEU A 418 -3.61 0.25 -18.94
N ARG A 419 -2.71 -0.70 -18.72
CA ARG A 419 -2.79 -2.05 -19.30
C ARG A 419 -4.07 -2.75 -18.86
N ASN A 420 -4.32 -2.74 -17.57
CA ASN A 420 -5.43 -3.48 -16.97
C ASN A 420 -6.78 -2.84 -17.32
N ARG A 421 -6.86 -1.50 -17.41
CA ARG A 421 -8.03 -0.79 -17.91
C ARG A 421 -8.43 -1.25 -19.31
N ILE A 422 -7.47 -1.37 -20.23
CA ILE A 422 -7.76 -1.82 -21.59
C ILE A 422 -8.20 -3.28 -21.59
N VAL A 423 -7.55 -4.15 -20.81
CA VAL A 423 -7.96 -5.56 -20.73
C VAL A 423 -9.36 -5.69 -20.16
N THR A 424 -9.68 -4.97 -19.08
CA THR A 424 -11.02 -4.96 -18.51
C THR A 424 -12.04 -4.41 -19.51
N ALA A 425 -11.68 -3.39 -20.30
CA ALA A 425 -12.52 -2.86 -21.37
C ALA A 425 -12.80 -3.90 -22.49
N LEU A 426 -11.79 -4.67 -22.87
CA LEU A 426 -11.92 -5.79 -23.83
C LEU A 426 -12.86 -6.88 -23.30
N LEU A 427 -12.83 -7.17 -22.01
CA LEU A 427 -13.68 -8.18 -21.39
C LEU A 427 -15.15 -7.73 -21.27
N ASN A 428 -15.43 -6.41 -21.22
CA ASN A 428 -16.73 -5.83 -20.92
C ASN A 428 -17.38 -5.06 -22.09
N ASP A 429 -17.14 -5.45 -23.34
CA ASP A 429 -17.78 -4.89 -24.54
C ASP A 429 -17.64 -3.35 -24.70
N ALA A 430 -16.57 -2.78 -24.15
CA ALA A 430 -16.34 -1.35 -24.27
C ALA A 430 -16.07 -0.90 -25.71
N ARG A 431 -16.46 0.33 -26.04
CA ARG A 431 -16.16 0.95 -27.34
C ARG A 431 -14.69 1.39 -27.38
N PRO A 432 -13.89 0.97 -28.38
CA PRO A 432 -12.46 1.28 -28.41
C PRO A 432 -12.14 2.74 -28.69
N ILE A 433 -12.97 3.46 -29.46
CA ILE A 433 -12.66 4.80 -29.97
C ILE A 433 -12.49 5.83 -28.84
N PRO A 434 -13.44 5.99 -27.89
CA PRO A 434 -13.28 6.97 -26.81
C PRO A 434 -12.03 6.70 -25.97
N LEU A 435 -11.76 5.43 -25.67
CA LEU A 435 -10.62 4.98 -24.87
C LEU A 435 -9.28 5.29 -25.58
N VAL A 436 -9.19 5.02 -26.88
CA VAL A 436 -7.99 5.30 -27.67
C VAL A 436 -7.79 6.80 -27.87
N VAL A 437 -8.84 7.58 -28.08
CA VAL A 437 -8.75 9.05 -28.21
C VAL A 437 -8.24 9.67 -26.91
N GLU A 438 -8.79 9.28 -25.76
CA GLU A 438 -8.30 9.72 -24.45
C GLU A 438 -6.83 9.31 -24.25
N TRP A 439 -6.48 8.06 -24.59
CA TRP A 439 -5.12 7.57 -24.53
C TRP A 439 -4.12 8.47 -25.28
N ILE A 440 -4.44 8.79 -26.54
CA ILE A 440 -3.61 9.66 -27.38
C ILE A 440 -3.54 11.07 -26.78
N ALA A 441 -4.66 11.65 -26.36
CA ALA A 441 -4.71 13.00 -25.78
C ALA A 441 -3.84 13.12 -24.53
N VAL A 442 -3.92 12.15 -23.61
CA VAL A 442 -3.10 12.13 -22.39
C VAL A 442 -1.63 11.90 -22.73
N SER A 443 -1.29 11.04 -23.69
CA SER A 443 0.10 10.83 -24.12
C SER A 443 0.71 12.09 -24.76
N LEU A 444 -0.08 12.84 -25.54
CA LEU A 444 0.34 14.14 -26.07
C LEU A 444 0.56 15.18 -24.95
N ARG A 445 -0.29 15.19 -23.93
CA ARG A 445 -0.09 16.06 -22.75
C ARG A 445 1.26 15.77 -22.08
N PHE A 446 1.60 14.50 -21.83
CA PHE A 446 2.90 14.12 -21.25
C PHE A 446 4.07 14.49 -22.18
N LEU A 447 3.90 14.34 -23.48
CA LEU A 447 4.92 14.78 -24.45
C LEU A 447 5.16 16.30 -24.36
N VAL A 448 4.11 17.12 -24.26
CA VAL A 448 4.22 18.58 -24.07
C VAL A 448 4.88 18.92 -22.73
N GLN A 449 4.59 18.16 -21.68
CA GLN A 449 5.21 18.29 -20.36
C GLN A 449 6.67 17.77 -20.32
N ARG A 450 7.18 17.22 -21.43
CA ARG A 450 8.50 16.58 -21.55
C ARG A 450 8.71 15.38 -20.63
N ASP A 451 7.63 14.71 -20.24
CA ASP A 451 7.65 13.47 -19.48
C ASP A 451 7.77 12.27 -20.44
N SER A 452 9.00 11.96 -20.83
CA SER A 452 9.29 10.83 -21.72
C SER A 452 9.00 9.49 -21.07
N VAL A 453 9.16 9.40 -19.76
CA VAL A 453 8.92 8.18 -18.98
C VAL A 453 7.43 7.81 -19.04
N ALA A 454 6.53 8.75 -18.75
CA ALA A 454 5.10 8.51 -18.82
C ALA A 454 4.66 8.07 -20.24
N VAL A 455 5.22 8.68 -21.30
CA VAL A 455 4.90 8.26 -22.69
C VAL A 455 5.38 6.83 -22.98
N ALA A 456 6.60 6.48 -22.53
CA ALA A 456 7.17 5.14 -22.75
C ALA A 456 6.44 4.06 -21.97
N ILE A 457 6.06 4.32 -20.71
CA ILE A 457 5.25 3.43 -19.88
C ILE A 457 3.91 3.14 -20.56
N ARG A 458 3.23 4.18 -21.06
CA ARG A 458 1.98 4.04 -21.78
C ARG A 458 2.14 3.19 -23.04
N TRP A 459 3.23 3.38 -23.78
CA TRP A 459 3.52 2.54 -24.96
C TRP A 459 3.80 1.09 -24.58
N ALA A 460 4.56 0.85 -23.50
CA ALA A 460 4.84 -0.50 -23.00
C ALA A 460 3.54 -1.23 -22.60
N ALA A 461 2.63 -0.56 -21.90
CA ALA A 461 1.32 -1.09 -21.55
C ALA A 461 0.50 -1.54 -22.79
N LEU A 462 0.47 -0.69 -23.84
CA LEU A 462 -0.19 -1.06 -25.10
C LEU A 462 0.46 -2.24 -25.81
N LYS A 463 1.78 -2.34 -25.79
CA LYS A 463 2.49 -3.49 -26.40
C LYS A 463 2.06 -4.80 -25.78
N ASP A 464 1.98 -4.85 -24.45
CA ASP A 464 1.62 -6.08 -23.75
C ASP A 464 0.16 -6.47 -24.00
N VAL A 465 -0.76 -5.50 -24.03
CA VAL A 465 -2.14 -5.78 -24.47
C VAL A 465 -2.18 -6.38 -25.90
N LEU A 466 -1.41 -5.81 -26.83
CA LEU A 466 -1.36 -6.26 -28.22
C LEU A 466 -0.75 -7.65 -28.43
N HIS A 467 0.13 -8.10 -27.53
CA HIS A 467 0.64 -9.46 -27.50
C HIS A 467 -0.44 -10.50 -27.12
N GLY A 468 -1.51 -10.03 -26.46
CA GLY A 468 -2.62 -10.89 -26.01
C GLY A 468 -2.36 -11.48 -24.63
N PRO A 469 -3.25 -12.37 -24.13
CA PRO A 469 -3.33 -12.76 -22.72
C PRO A 469 -2.18 -13.64 -22.19
N GLY A 470 -1.21 -14.02 -23.01
CA GLY A 470 -0.16 -14.96 -22.62
C GLY A 470 0.78 -14.49 -21.49
N TRP A 471 0.71 -13.21 -21.09
CA TRP A 471 1.45 -12.67 -19.95
C TRP A 471 0.75 -12.89 -18.60
N LEU A 472 -0.57 -13.15 -18.60
CA LEU A 472 -1.31 -13.45 -17.38
C LEU A 472 -0.65 -14.62 -16.63
N HIS A 473 -0.52 -14.54 -15.33
CA HIS A 473 0.22 -15.43 -14.42
C HIS A 473 1.74 -15.51 -14.68
N ARG A 474 2.18 -15.63 -15.94
CA ARG A 474 3.60 -15.81 -16.24
C ARG A 474 4.45 -14.64 -15.76
N ASP A 475 3.92 -13.43 -15.88
CA ASP A 475 4.68 -12.20 -15.68
C ASP A 475 4.40 -11.51 -14.33
N LEU A 476 3.60 -12.12 -13.43
CA LEU A 476 3.21 -11.50 -12.16
C LEU A 476 4.41 -11.07 -11.33
N GLY A 477 5.32 -11.97 -11.01
CA GLY A 477 6.49 -11.68 -10.18
C GLY A 477 7.57 -10.83 -10.88
N THR A 478 7.51 -10.63 -12.21
CA THR A 478 8.54 -9.91 -12.97
C THR A 478 8.06 -8.62 -13.62
N ALA A 479 6.74 -8.36 -13.58
CA ALA A 479 6.15 -7.21 -14.27
C ALA A 479 6.71 -5.87 -13.79
N ARG A 480 6.90 -5.70 -12.48
CA ARG A 480 7.47 -4.48 -11.90
C ARG A 480 8.90 -4.21 -12.37
N GLY A 481 9.76 -5.24 -12.41
CA GLY A 481 11.15 -5.10 -12.89
C GLY A 481 11.21 -4.63 -14.34
N ARG A 482 10.33 -5.14 -15.21
CA ARG A 482 10.26 -4.68 -16.62
C ARG A 482 9.81 -3.23 -16.75
N VAL A 483 8.88 -2.78 -15.90
CA VAL A 483 8.48 -1.37 -15.87
C VAL A 483 9.62 -0.49 -15.39
N ALA A 484 10.29 -0.88 -14.30
CA ALA A 484 11.46 -0.18 -13.77
C ALA A 484 12.58 -0.05 -14.81
N GLU A 485 12.83 -1.10 -15.60
CA GLU A 485 13.80 -1.04 -16.70
C GLU A 485 13.37 -0.03 -17.80
N THR A 486 12.07 0.05 -18.10
CA THR A 486 11.56 1.06 -19.04
C THR A 486 11.76 2.47 -18.53
N GLU A 487 11.46 2.72 -17.24
CA GLU A 487 11.68 4.00 -16.56
C GLU A 487 13.14 4.39 -16.58
N ARG A 488 14.02 3.47 -16.17
CA ARG A 488 15.47 3.67 -16.17
C ARG A 488 15.98 4.09 -17.54
N ARG A 489 15.62 3.33 -18.57
CA ARG A 489 16.07 3.58 -19.94
C ARG A 489 15.64 4.96 -20.44
N GLU A 490 14.38 5.33 -20.25
CA GLU A 490 13.86 6.62 -20.72
C GLU A 490 14.35 7.80 -19.89
N THR A 491 14.70 7.59 -18.62
CA THR A 491 15.30 8.63 -17.78
C THR A 491 16.75 8.90 -18.19
N LEU A 492 17.51 7.84 -18.50
CA LEU A 492 18.92 7.95 -18.87
C LEU A 492 19.12 8.44 -20.32
N ALA A 493 18.28 7.95 -21.24
CA ALA A 493 18.32 8.30 -22.66
C ALA A 493 16.89 8.53 -23.18
N PRO A 494 16.32 9.74 -22.96
CA PRO A 494 14.94 10.04 -23.34
C PRO A 494 14.70 9.95 -24.85
N HIS A 495 13.67 9.20 -25.25
CA HIS A 495 13.23 9.09 -26.64
C HIS A 495 11.74 9.43 -26.81
N PRO A 496 11.26 10.62 -26.37
CA PRO A 496 9.84 10.93 -26.30
C PRO A 496 9.15 10.88 -27.66
N VAL A 497 9.81 11.29 -28.73
CA VAL A 497 9.21 11.28 -30.08
C VAL A 497 9.04 9.85 -30.59
N SER A 498 10.04 8.98 -30.42
CA SER A 498 9.95 7.58 -30.83
C SER A 498 8.92 6.82 -29.99
N ALA A 499 8.84 7.09 -28.70
CA ALA A 499 7.82 6.53 -27.81
C ALA A 499 6.41 6.97 -28.22
N MET A 500 6.24 8.24 -28.60
CA MET A 500 4.95 8.75 -29.09
C MET A 500 4.54 8.15 -30.42
N VAL A 501 5.45 8.05 -31.39
CA VAL A 501 5.20 7.39 -32.68
C VAL A 501 4.86 5.90 -32.45
N GLY A 502 5.58 5.24 -31.56
CA GLY A 502 5.27 3.87 -31.14
C GLY A 502 3.89 3.74 -30.51
N SER A 503 3.50 4.67 -29.65
CA SER A 503 2.19 4.72 -29.00
C SER A 503 1.06 4.94 -30.01
N LEU A 504 1.21 5.86 -30.97
CA LEU A 504 0.24 6.08 -32.05
C LEU A 504 0.07 4.85 -32.94
N SER A 505 1.19 4.23 -33.35
CA SER A 505 1.17 2.99 -34.14
C SER A 505 0.50 1.85 -33.38
N ALA A 506 0.78 1.70 -32.09
CA ALA A 506 0.15 0.70 -31.23
C ALA A 506 -1.35 0.97 -31.05
N SER A 507 -1.75 2.24 -30.90
CA SER A 507 -3.16 2.65 -30.82
C SER A 507 -3.94 2.29 -32.10
N ALA A 508 -3.36 2.54 -33.25
CA ALA A 508 -3.96 2.17 -34.54
C ALA A 508 -4.06 0.63 -34.71
N ARG A 509 -3.07 -0.12 -34.21
CA ARG A 509 -3.14 -1.60 -34.18
C ARG A 509 -4.19 -2.10 -33.19
N LEU A 510 -4.32 -1.46 -32.03
CA LEU A 510 -5.33 -1.80 -31.04
C LEU A 510 -6.74 -1.66 -31.64
N LEU A 511 -7.04 -0.53 -32.31
CA LEU A 511 -8.33 -0.33 -32.98
C LEU A 511 -8.63 -1.41 -34.02
N ARG A 512 -7.64 -1.73 -34.89
CA ARG A 512 -7.81 -2.75 -35.94
C ARG A 512 -7.97 -4.18 -35.39
N ARG A 513 -7.37 -4.47 -34.25
CA ARG A 513 -7.36 -5.80 -33.63
C ARG A 513 -8.32 -5.92 -32.45
N TRP A 514 -9.16 -4.91 -32.20
CA TRP A 514 -10.01 -4.86 -31.00
C TRP A 514 -10.84 -6.14 -30.85
N SER A 515 -11.59 -6.55 -31.88
CA SER A 515 -12.43 -7.75 -31.81
C SER A 515 -11.62 -9.05 -31.68
N ASP A 516 -10.46 -9.15 -32.33
CA ASP A 516 -9.56 -10.30 -32.19
C ASP A 516 -9.01 -10.39 -30.73
N LEU A 517 -8.55 -9.28 -30.19
CA LEU A 517 -8.05 -9.22 -28.82
C LEU A 517 -9.16 -9.52 -27.81
N GLN A 518 -10.35 -8.96 -28.03
CA GLN A 518 -11.53 -9.23 -27.21
C GLN A 518 -11.84 -10.74 -27.17
N ALA A 519 -11.89 -11.40 -28.31
CA ALA A 519 -12.10 -12.84 -28.38
C ALA A 519 -10.99 -13.62 -27.65
N ARG A 520 -9.74 -13.23 -27.82
CA ARG A 520 -8.59 -13.91 -27.18
C ARG A 520 -8.57 -13.75 -25.67
N TYR A 521 -8.81 -12.54 -25.16
CA TYR A 521 -8.84 -12.30 -23.69
C TYR A 521 -10.05 -13.00 -23.06
N ARG A 522 -11.21 -12.99 -23.70
CA ARG A 522 -12.38 -13.73 -23.22
C ARG A 522 -12.16 -15.24 -23.21
N ALA A 523 -11.53 -15.78 -24.22
CA ALA A 523 -11.21 -17.21 -24.26
C ALA A 523 -10.20 -17.63 -23.18
N ALA A 524 -9.29 -16.71 -22.78
CA ALA A 524 -8.29 -16.98 -21.75
C ALA A 524 -8.82 -16.76 -20.31
N LEU A 525 -9.88 -15.98 -20.14
CA LEU A 525 -10.36 -15.57 -18.82
C LEU A 525 -10.71 -16.75 -17.90
N PRO A 526 -11.46 -17.79 -18.33
CA PRO A 526 -11.80 -18.90 -17.45
C PRO A 526 -10.58 -19.65 -16.90
N GLU A 527 -9.56 -19.84 -17.69
CA GLU A 527 -8.32 -20.48 -17.23
C GLU A 527 -7.53 -19.51 -16.33
N ALA A 528 -7.44 -18.22 -16.69
CA ALA A 528 -6.70 -17.23 -15.93
C ALA A 528 -7.29 -16.98 -14.54
N THR A 529 -8.60 -17.17 -14.35
CA THR A 529 -9.29 -17.01 -13.07
C THR A 529 -9.56 -18.33 -12.36
N SER A 530 -9.14 -19.48 -12.93
CA SER A 530 -9.38 -20.79 -12.31
C SER A 530 -8.55 -20.98 -11.05
N ILE A 531 -9.13 -21.60 -10.05
CA ILE A 531 -8.45 -21.96 -8.79
C ILE A 531 -7.20 -22.79 -9.11
N ARG A 532 -7.31 -23.79 -9.98
CA ARG A 532 -6.19 -24.65 -10.37
C ARG A 532 -5.01 -23.86 -10.96
N ARG A 533 -5.27 -22.84 -11.76
CA ARG A 533 -4.19 -22.03 -12.37
C ARG A 533 -3.52 -21.16 -11.31
N TRP A 534 -4.29 -20.62 -10.38
CA TRP A 534 -3.75 -19.88 -9.25
C TRP A 534 -2.94 -20.77 -8.30
N GLU A 535 -3.39 -22.00 -8.01
CA GLU A 535 -2.60 -22.97 -7.22
C GLU A 535 -1.21 -23.23 -7.82
N GLN A 536 -1.13 -23.40 -9.14
CA GLN A 536 0.16 -23.54 -9.82
C GLN A 536 1.04 -22.29 -9.65
N THR A 537 0.42 -21.12 -9.68
CA THR A 537 1.13 -19.84 -9.48
C THR A 537 1.61 -19.70 -8.03
N PHE A 538 0.80 -20.09 -7.06
CA PHE A 538 1.16 -20.05 -5.64
C PHE A 538 2.32 -21.00 -5.32
N VAL A 539 2.26 -22.25 -5.81
CA VAL A 539 3.37 -23.21 -5.63
C VAL A 539 4.68 -22.66 -6.20
N ALA A 540 4.63 -21.95 -7.33
CA ALA A 540 5.81 -21.32 -7.91
C ALA A 540 6.29 -20.07 -7.15
N ALA A 541 5.40 -19.44 -6.40
CA ALA A 541 5.65 -18.20 -5.65
C ALA A 541 5.95 -18.43 -4.17
N ASP A 542 5.64 -19.61 -3.62
CA ASP A 542 5.87 -19.92 -2.21
C ASP A 542 7.35 -19.78 -1.88
N VAL A 543 7.63 -18.99 -0.85
CA VAL A 543 8.98 -18.86 -0.29
C VAL A 543 9.09 -19.86 0.85
N LEU A 544 9.84 -20.94 0.63
CA LEU A 544 9.97 -22.06 1.57
C LEU A 544 10.80 -21.71 2.81
N GLU A 545 11.62 -20.66 2.73
CA GLU A 545 12.38 -20.13 3.87
C GLU A 545 12.44 -18.59 3.80
N PRO A 546 12.49 -17.90 4.96
CA PRO A 546 12.74 -16.45 4.95
C PRO A 546 14.12 -16.22 4.33
N ARG A 547 14.20 -15.51 3.22
CA ARG A 547 15.48 -15.05 2.70
C ARG A 547 16.02 -14.04 3.69
N ARG A 548 17.05 -14.41 4.41
CA ARG A 548 17.85 -13.42 5.13
C ARG A 548 18.52 -12.50 4.13
N PRO A 549 18.62 -11.20 4.43
CA PRO A 549 19.37 -10.29 3.57
C PRO A 549 20.77 -10.84 3.38
N THR A 550 21.17 -11.04 2.13
CA THR A 550 22.52 -11.45 1.80
C THR A 550 23.30 -10.27 1.25
N TRP A 551 24.46 -10.02 1.82
CA TRP A 551 25.36 -8.95 1.42
C TRP A 551 26.46 -9.43 0.51
N SER A 552 26.70 -8.69 -0.58
CA SER A 552 27.94 -8.79 -1.34
C SER A 552 28.74 -7.51 -1.14
N ILE A 553 29.91 -7.63 -0.54
CA ILE A 553 30.83 -6.53 -0.36
C ILE A 553 31.88 -6.60 -1.48
N VAL A 554 31.87 -5.64 -2.38
CA VAL A 554 32.82 -5.53 -3.50
C VAL A 554 33.94 -4.59 -3.10
N VAL A 555 35.16 -5.10 -3.06
CA VAL A 555 36.36 -4.34 -2.71
C VAL A 555 37.33 -4.34 -3.89
N THR A 556 37.50 -3.17 -4.52
CA THR A 556 38.45 -3.04 -5.63
C THR A 556 39.84 -2.70 -5.11
N SER A 557 40.79 -3.62 -5.28
CA SER A 557 42.22 -3.43 -4.95
C SER A 557 43.02 -2.95 -6.14
N PHE A 558 43.88 -1.95 -5.92
CA PHE A 558 44.92 -1.55 -6.84
C PHE A 558 46.17 -1.16 -6.05
N HIS A 559 47.13 -2.07 -5.95
CA HIS A 559 48.34 -1.92 -5.11
C HIS A 559 47.99 -1.58 -3.64
N SER A 560 47.01 -2.32 -3.05
CA SER A 560 46.44 -2.02 -1.75
C SER A 560 46.46 -3.22 -0.79
N LEU A 561 47.35 -4.19 -0.99
CA LEU A 561 47.49 -5.36 -0.13
C LEU A 561 47.70 -5.01 1.36
N ASP A 562 48.49 -3.96 1.63
CA ASP A 562 48.74 -3.46 3.00
C ASP A 562 47.44 -2.97 3.68
N MET A 563 46.49 -2.40 2.94
CA MET A 563 45.20 -1.96 3.44
C MET A 563 44.25 -3.13 3.62
N LEU A 564 44.20 -4.04 2.64
CA LEU A 564 43.41 -5.27 2.75
C LEU A 564 43.82 -6.05 4.01
N THR A 565 45.11 -6.26 4.22
CA THR A 565 45.60 -6.94 5.43
C THR A 565 45.25 -6.19 6.70
N ARG A 566 45.27 -4.87 6.71
CA ARG A 566 45.01 -4.07 7.92
C ARG A 566 43.54 -4.01 8.28
N TYR A 567 42.63 -3.93 7.33
CA TYR A 567 41.20 -3.61 7.56
C TYR A 567 40.26 -4.78 7.28
N TRP A 568 40.69 -5.81 6.54
CA TRP A 568 39.83 -6.89 6.07
C TRP A 568 40.25 -8.28 6.61
N ASP A 569 41.41 -8.38 7.26
CA ASP A 569 41.83 -9.60 7.90
C ASP A 569 40.90 -9.94 9.07
N GLY A 570 40.41 -11.20 9.11
CA GLY A 570 39.50 -11.66 10.13
C GLY A 570 38.12 -11.01 10.15
N LEU A 571 37.71 -10.35 9.05
CA LEU A 571 36.43 -9.61 8.99
C LEU A 571 35.21 -10.51 9.26
N ILE A 572 35.16 -11.69 8.67
CA ILE A 572 34.05 -12.64 8.82
C ILE A 572 34.02 -13.20 10.24
N GLU A 573 35.17 -13.62 10.78
CA GLU A 573 35.27 -14.13 12.17
C GLU A 573 34.81 -13.08 13.19
N ALA A 574 35.17 -11.81 12.98
CA ALA A 574 34.71 -10.72 13.82
C ALA A 574 33.19 -10.49 13.70
N GLY A 575 32.59 -10.77 12.52
CA GLY A 575 31.17 -10.77 12.30
C GLY A 575 30.44 -11.89 13.03
N GLU A 576 30.97 -13.12 12.97
CA GLU A 576 30.39 -14.29 13.65
C GLU A 576 30.36 -14.12 15.17
N LEU A 577 31.41 -13.53 15.76
CA LEU A 577 31.44 -13.17 17.18
C LEU A 577 30.30 -12.16 17.57
N LYS A 578 29.69 -11.50 16.60
CA LYS A 578 28.58 -10.57 16.78
C LYS A 578 27.25 -11.13 16.26
N GLY A 579 27.19 -12.42 15.93
CA GLY A 579 25.96 -13.09 15.50
C GLY A 579 25.62 -12.96 14.00
N VAL A 580 26.53 -12.48 13.16
CA VAL A 580 26.39 -12.47 11.71
C VAL A 580 26.94 -13.76 11.14
N SER A 581 26.14 -14.54 10.43
CA SER A 581 26.60 -15.79 9.81
C SER A 581 27.51 -15.53 8.62
N ALA A 582 28.57 -16.32 8.48
CA ALA A 582 29.44 -16.33 7.29
C ALA A 582 28.67 -16.59 5.98
N GLN A 583 27.49 -17.22 6.05
CA GLN A 583 26.62 -17.44 4.89
C GLN A 583 25.79 -16.21 4.48
N GLU A 584 25.72 -15.21 5.34
CA GLU A 584 24.96 -13.97 5.09
C GLU A 584 25.78 -12.89 4.37
N VAL A 585 27.12 -13.01 4.35
CA VAL A 585 28.03 -12.01 3.79
C VAL A 585 29.06 -12.67 2.91
N GLU A 586 29.10 -12.30 1.65
CA GLU A 586 30.22 -12.61 0.76
C GLU A 586 31.08 -11.36 0.53
N VAL A 587 32.41 -11.55 0.52
CA VAL A 587 33.36 -10.53 0.15
C VAL A 587 33.98 -10.89 -1.20
N ILE A 588 33.99 -9.94 -2.13
CA ILE A 588 34.56 -10.08 -3.47
C ILE A 588 35.70 -9.10 -3.62
N VAL A 589 36.91 -9.59 -3.66
CA VAL A 589 38.10 -8.81 -3.92
C VAL A 589 38.33 -8.74 -5.42
N VAL A 590 38.16 -7.57 -6.00
CA VAL A 590 38.43 -7.32 -7.42
C VAL A 590 39.84 -6.76 -7.54
N ASP A 591 40.76 -7.57 -8.02
CA ASP A 591 42.16 -7.19 -8.19
C ASP A 591 42.38 -6.49 -9.54
N ASN A 592 42.56 -5.17 -9.47
CA ASN A 592 42.75 -4.30 -10.63
C ASN A 592 44.24 -4.08 -10.98
N ALA A 593 45.14 -4.82 -10.30
CA ALA A 593 46.58 -4.81 -10.54
C ALA A 593 47.18 -6.17 -10.91
N ASP A 594 46.40 -7.25 -10.76
CA ASP A 594 46.78 -8.63 -11.01
C ASP A 594 47.95 -9.09 -10.13
N GLU A 595 47.79 -8.95 -8.79
CA GLU A 595 48.82 -9.23 -7.77
C GLU A 595 48.60 -10.60 -7.13
N PRO A 596 49.54 -11.58 -7.29
CA PRO A 596 49.40 -12.91 -6.70
C PRO A 596 49.22 -12.90 -5.19
N GLU A 597 49.76 -11.91 -4.50
CA GLU A 597 49.66 -11.74 -3.04
C GLU A 597 48.27 -11.34 -2.63
N VAL A 598 47.53 -10.56 -3.46
CA VAL A 598 46.11 -10.20 -3.25
C VAL A 598 45.23 -11.41 -3.46
N GLU A 599 45.50 -12.23 -4.48
CA GLU A 599 44.81 -13.53 -4.68
C GLU A 599 44.99 -14.44 -3.48
N LYS A 600 46.25 -14.59 -3.00
CA LYS A 600 46.56 -15.40 -1.83
C LYS A 600 45.80 -14.90 -0.59
N PHE A 601 45.83 -13.59 -0.31
CA PHE A 601 45.08 -12.98 0.80
C PHE A 601 43.59 -13.30 0.72
N ALA A 602 42.97 -13.06 -0.43
CA ALA A 602 41.55 -13.31 -0.63
C ALA A 602 41.18 -14.78 -0.33
N ARG A 603 41.97 -15.72 -0.85
CA ARG A 603 41.76 -17.16 -0.59
C ARG A 603 41.95 -17.54 0.90
N ASP A 604 42.97 -17.00 1.54
CA ASP A 604 43.26 -17.26 2.96
C ASP A 604 42.10 -16.75 3.85
N GLN A 605 41.41 -15.69 3.45
CA GLN A 605 40.23 -15.12 4.14
C GLN A 605 38.88 -15.75 3.73
N GLY A 606 38.90 -16.71 2.80
CA GLY A 606 37.67 -17.29 2.25
C GLY A 606 36.87 -16.30 1.37
N PHE A 607 37.51 -15.24 0.91
CA PHE A 607 36.88 -14.26 0.01
C PHE A 607 36.92 -14.75 -1.45
N ARG A 608 35.91 -14.29 -2.23
CA ARG A 608 35.93 -14.51 -3.68
C ARG A 608 36.94 -13.56 -4.31
N TYR A 609 37.71 -14.09 -5.25
CA TYR A 609 38.74 -13.32 -5.96
C TYR A 609 38.40 -13.18 -7.45
N LEU A 610 38.61 -11.99 -7.99
CA LEU A 610 38.41 -11.68 -9.42
C LEU A 610 39.58 -10.86 -9.92
N ALA A 611 40.42 -11.47 -10.78
CA ALA A 611 41.49 -10.77 -11.48
C ALA A 611 40.94 -9.98 -12.68
N MET A 612 41.37 -8.74 -12.85
CA MET A 612 41.03 -7.90 -14.01
C MET A 612 42.06 -7.99 -15.15
N GLY A 613 43.22 -8.62 -14.89
CA GLY A 613 44.32 -8.75 -15.84
C GLY A 613 45.04 -7.45 -16.16
N SER A 614 44.45 -6.30 -15.84
CA SER A 614 45.02 -4.97 -15.99
C SER A 614 44.13 -3.93 -15.29
N ASN A 615 44.67 -2.71 -15.03
CA ASN A 615 43.88 -1.64 -14.47
C ASN A 615 42.84 -1.11 -15.45
N VAL A 616 41.57 -1.49 -15.25
CA VAL A 616 40.42 -1.07 -16.07
C VAL A 616 39.70 0.17 -15.51
N GLY A 617 40.15 0.72 -14.37
CA GLY A 617 39.51 1.81 -13.64
C GLY A 617 38.50 1.32 -12.62
N LEU A 618 38.08 2.22 -11.69
CA LEU A 618 37.27 1.86 -10.54
C LEU A 618 35.85 1.43 -10.92
N SER A 619 35.20 2.16 -11.82
CA SER A 619 33.83 1.87 -12.25
C SER A 619 33.70 0.48 -12.90
N ALA A 620 34.58 0.15 -13.83
CA ALA A 620 34.55 -1.14 -14.52
C ALA A 620 34.87 -2.29 -13.54
N ALA A 621 35.84 -2.12 -12.65
CA ALA A 621 36.16 -3.11 -11.63
C ALA A 621 34.99 -3.35 -10.68
N ASN A 622 34.34 -2.29 -10.17
CA ASN A 622 33.15 -2.41 -9.32
C ASN A 622 31.99 -3.13 -10.04
N ASN A 623 31.74 -2.81 -11.33
CA ASN A 623 30.69 -3.47 -12.11
C ASN A 623 31.00 -4.97 -12.29
N ARG A 624 32.24 -5.33 -12.57
CA ARG A 624 32.64 -6.75 -12.67
C ARG A 624 32.48 -7.50 -11.36
N GLY A 625 32.81 -6.85 -10.22
CA GLY A 625 32.52 -7.40 -8.91
C GLY A 625 31.02 -7.61 -8.70
N ALA A 626 30.20 -6.64 -9.08
CA ALA A 626 28.74 -6.73 -8.98
C ALA A 626 28.13 -7.81 -9.88
N GLU A 627 28.70 -8.08 -11.07
CA GLU A 627 28.24 -9.15 -11.98
C GLU A 627 28.33 -10.54 -11.35
N ILE A 628 29.37 -10.81 -10.55
CA ILE A 628 29.55 -12.10 -9.89
C ILE A 628 28.95 -12.13 -8.49
N ALA A 629 28.56 -11.01 -7.93
CA ALA A 629 27.94 -10.89 -6.61
C ALA A 629 26.57 -11.57 -6.59
N THR A 630 26.23 -12.24 -5.48
CA THR A 630 24.98 -12.98 -5.31
C THR A 630 24.02 -12.34 -4.29
N GLY A 631 24.52 -11.38 -3.49
CA GLY A 631 23.77 -10.72 -2.43
C GLY A 631 22.65 -9.83 -2.95
N GLU A 632 21.63 -9.69 -2.15
CA GLU A 632 20.49 -8.77 -2.37
C GLU A 632 20.92 -7.32 -2.19
N TYR A 633 21.82 -7.07 -1.24
CA TYR A 633 22.46 -5.78 -1.02
C TYR A 633 23.90 -5.79 -1.49
N LEU A 634 24.30 -4.67 -2.07
CA LEU A 634 25.67 -4.43 -2.52
C LEU A 634 26.29 -3.32 -1.68
N LEU A 635 27.51 -3.55 -1.20
CA LEU A 635 28.37 -2.54 -0.61
C LEU A 635 29.65 -2.44 -1.45
N PHE A 636 29.88 -1.31 -2.08
CA PHE A 636 31.14 -0.98 -2.72
C PHE A 636 32.02 -0.27 -1.70
N ALA A 637 33.13 -0.87 -1.35
CA ALA A 637 34.01 -0.39 -0.30
C ALA A 637 35.46 -0.22 -0.80
N ASN A 638 36.10 0.81 -0.30
CA ASN A 638 37.55 0.99 -0.52
C ASN A 638 38.36 0.03 0.36
N PRO A 639 39.56 -0.38 -0.06
CA PRO A 639 40.43 -1.23 0.73
C PRO A 639 40.83 -0.65 2.10
N ASP A 640 40.84 0.69 2.24
CA ASP A 640 41.21 1.42 3.47
C ASP A 640 40.00 1.79 4.34
N LEU A 641 38.88 1.08 4.17
CA LEU A 641 37.67 1.23 4.97
C LEU A 641 37.58 0.12 6.04
N ALA A 642 37.40 0.50 7.29
CA ALA A 642 37.13 -0.43 8.40
C ALA A 642 35.64 -0.77 8.47
N VAL A 643 35.22 -1.75 7.70
CA VAL A 643 33.83 -2.23 7.69
C VAL A 643 33.53 -3.00 8.97
N LYS A 644 32.35 -2.79 9.52
CA LYS A 644 31.84 -3.59 10.65
C LYS A 644 30.62 -4.38 10.20
N VAL A 645 30.79 -5.69 10.06
CA VAL A 645 29.77 -6.58 9.45
C VAL A 645 28.46 -6.55 10.22
N HIS A 646 28.50 -6.37 11.54
CA HIS A 646 27.30 -6.28 12.38
C HIS A 646 26.45 -5.02 12.15
N ASP A 647 26.99 -4.00 11.48
CA ASP A 647 26.22 -2.79 11.10
C ASP A 647 25.44 -3.00 9.79
N LEU A 648 25.68 -4.09 9.06
CA LEU A 648 25.06 -4.34 7.75
C LEU A 648 23.55 -4.52 7.83
N SER A 649 23.02 -5.06 8.92
CA SER A 649 21.58 -5.17 9.15
C SER A 649 20.92 -3.79 9.28
N ILE A 650 21.56 -2.86 9.99
CA ILE A 650 21.08 -1.47 10.10
C ILE A 650 21.15 -0.78 8.73
N LEU A 651 22.22 -1.05 7.98
CA LEU A 651 22.41 -0.48 6.64
C LEU A 651 21.37 -1.02 5.65
N ALA A 652 20.99 -2.30 5.71
CA ALA A 652 19.92 -2.90 4.93
C ALA A 652 18.58 -2.22 5.24
N ALA A 653 18.23 -2.11 6.51
CA ALA A 653 17.00 -1.43 6.94
C ALA A 653 16.92 0.03 6.44
N GLU A 654 18.04 0.76 6.41
CA GLU A 654 18.09 2.12 5.87
C GLU A 654 17.95 2.16 4.34
N ILE A 655 18.49 1.18 3.62
CA ILE A 655 18.32 1.04 2.17
C ILE A 655 16.84 0.78 1.86
N ASP A 656 16.21 -0.13 2.58
CA ASP A 656 14.80 -0.48 2.37
C ASP A 656 13.88 0.70 2.71
N ARG A 657 14.11 1.34 3.85
CA ARG A 657 13.34 2.52 4.26
C ARG A 657 13.41 3.67 3.26
N THR A 658 14.59 3.88 2.62
CA THR A 658 14.78 4.99 1.67
C THR A 658 14.48 4.58 0.22
N GLY A 659 14.54 3.30 -0.11
CA GLY A 659 14.49 2.78 -1.48
C GLY A 659 15.64 3.31 -2.35
N GLY A 660 16.80 3.64 -1.75
CA GLY A 660 17.82 4.41 -2.43
C GLY A 660 19.26 3.96 -2.22
N VAL A 661 20.18 4.89 -2.49
CA VAL A 661 21.60 4.75 -2.23
C VAL A 661 21.90 5.30 -0.85
N VAL A 662 22.54 4.49 0.01
CA VAL A 662 22.88 4.87 1.38
C VAL A 662 24.39 4.78 1.61
N THR A 663 24.96 5.74 2.31
CA THR A 663 26.32 5.68 2.81
C THR A 663 26.33 5.88 4.33
N PRO A 664 27.16 5.16 5.10
CA PRO A 664 27.36 5.48 6.50
C PRO A 664 28.15 6.77 6.67
N ARG A 665 28.10 7.38 7.85
CA ARG A 665 29.06 8.43 8.20
C ARG A 665 30.46 7.83 8.31
N LEU A 666 31.41 8.49 7.68
CA LEU A 666 32.81 8.12 7.71
C LEU A 666 33.60 9.10 8.59
N ASP A 667 34.55 8.56 9.35
CA ASP A 667 35.49 9.31 10.17
C ASP A 667 36.93 9.06 9.70
N PHE A 668 37.81 10.04 9.91
CA PHE A 668 39.21 9.79 9.87
C PHE A 668 39.69 8.94 11.05
N ALA A 669 40.91 8.42 10.97
CA ALA A 669 41.50 7.61 12.06
C ALA A 669 41.61 8.40 13.40
N ASP A 670 41.64 9.72 13.35
CA ASP A 670 41.64 10.59 14.55
C ASP A 670 40.23 10.85 15.13
N GLY A 671 39.18 10.24 14.55
CA GLY A 671 37.78 10.41 14.96
C GLY A 671 37.10 11.67 14.41
N THR A 672 37.77 12.48 13.62
CA THR A 672 37.11 13.64 13.00
C THR A 672 36.23 13.21 11.80
N PRO A 673 35.05 13.85 11.59
CA PRO A 673 34.14 13.44 10.53
C PRO A 673 34.66 13.78 9.14
N GLN A 674 34.50 12.85 8.20
CA GLN A 674 34.78 13.02 6.79
C GLN A 674 33.56 13.56 6.04
N SER A 675 33.78 14.56 5.16
CA SER A 675 32.75 15.03 4.22
C SER A 675 32.64 14.06 3.05
N ALA A 676 32.12 12.85 3.32
CA ALA A 676 31.94 11.78 2.33
C ALA A 676 30.59 11.87 1.61
N ALA A 677 29.58 12.47 2.20
CA ALA A 677 28.25 12.67 1.66
C ALA A 677 28.03 14.17 1.36
N ARG A 678 27.69 14.52 0.11
CA ARG A 678 27.77 15.89 -0.38
C ARG A 678 26.53 16.37 -1.12
N GLY A 679 26.40 17.69 -1.21
CA GLY A 679 25.36 18.39 -1.95
C GLY A 679 25.64 18.52 -3.44
N GLU A 680 24.90 19.42 -4.10
CA GLU A 680 24.95 19.66 -5.54
C GLU A 680 26.38 19.96 -6.05
N PRO A 681 26.87 19.23 -7.08
CA PRO A 681 28.25 19.27 -7.51
C PRO A 681 28.57 20.48 -8.42
N TYR A 682 28.13 21.69 -8.04
CA TYR A 682 28.47 22.89 -8.79
C TYR A 682 29.97 23.10 -8.88
N LEU A 683 30.47 23.52 -10.07
CA LEU A 683 31.87 23.74 -10.31
C LEU A 683 32.45 24.75 -9.30
N LEU A 684 31.73 25.83 -9.03
CA LEU A 684 32.16 26.85 -8.05
C LEU A 684 32.33 26.29 -6.63
N ALA A 685 31.43 25.37 -6.19
CA ALA A 685 31.54 24.71 -4.89
C ALA A 685 32.79 23.81 -4.82
N LYS A 686 33.08 23.07 -5.92
CA LYS A 686 34.29 22.26 -6.02
C LYS A 686 35.60 23.13 -6.06
N LEU A 687 35.56 24.25 -6.74
CA LEU A 687 36.69 25.21 -6.77
C LEU A 687 36.87 25.87 -5.39
N ALA A 688 35.80 26.25 -4.71
CA ALA A 688 35.82 26.76 -3.34
C ALA A 688 36.43 25.76 -2.34
N ASN A 689 36.12 24.48 -2.48
CA ASN A 689 36.70 23.40 -1.66
C ASN A 689 38.25 23.25 -1.90
N ARG A 690 38.74 23.71 -3.01
CA ARG A 690 40.17 23.76 -3.34
C ARG A 690 40.85 25.13 -3.05
N GLY A 691 40.08 26.05 -2.44
CA GLY A 691 40.57 27.39 -2.15
C GLY A 691 40.66 28.32 -3.37
N LEU A 692 40.04 27.95 -4.51
CA LEU A 692 40.09 28.67 -5.78
C LEU A 692 38.84 29.53 -6.04
N ALA A 693 37.89 29.58 -5.10
CA ALA A 693 36.63 30.34 -5.17
C ALA A 693 36.16 30.74 -3.77
N PRO A 694 35.23 31.71 -3.62
CA PRO A 694 34.71 32.15 -2.32
C PRO A 694 34.04 31.02 -1.53
N LYS A 695 34.24 31.02 -0.19
CA LYS A 695 33.78 29.96 0.72
C LYS A 695 32.25 29.95 0.98
N ALA A 696 31.51 30.96 0.53
CA ALA A 696 30.08 31.14 0.84
C ALA A 696 29.13 30.00 0.40
N ALA A 697 29.60 29.12 -0.49
CA ALA A 697 28.81 27.94 -0.96
C ALA A 697 29.31 26.61 -0.38
N LEU A 698 30.27 26.62 0.54
CA LEU A 698 31.00 25.43 0.96
C LEU A 698 30.17 24.54 1.91
N ASP A 699 29.46 25.13 2.86
CA ASP A 699 28.79 24.39 3.94
C ASP A 699 27.65 23.48 3.40
N ARG A 700 26.81 24.01 2.51
CA ARG A 700 25.75 23.22 1.85
C ARG A 700 26.31 22.15 0.91
N TYR A 701 27.49 22.34 0.37
CA TYR A 701 28.15 21.36 -0.47
C TYR A 701 28.81 20.24 0.35
N LEU A 702 29.53 20.62 1.42
CA LEU A 702 30.29 19.65 2.23
C LEU A 702 29.41 18.89 3.23
N TRP A 703 28.41 19.54 3.79
CA TRP A 703 27.62 19.03 4.87
C TRP A 703 26.11 19.29 4.70
N PRO A 704 25.47 18.79 3.60
CA PRO A 704 24.06 19.08 3.34
C PRO A 704 23.14 18.55 4.42
N ALA A 705 23.53 17.47 5.11
CA ALA A 705 22.81 16.87 6.23
C ALA A 705 23.54 17.05 7.59
N GLY A 706 24.46 18.05 7.70
CA GLY A 706 25.29 18.20 8.91
C GLY A 706 26.39 17.13 9.03
N PRO A 707 27.38 17.31 9.93
CA PRO A 707 28.49 16.35 10.09
C PRO A 707 28.14 15.10 10.90
N TYR A 708 27.05 15.11 11.70
CA TYR A 708 26.68 14.05 12.64
C TYR A 708 25.25 13.56 12.47
N GLU A 709 24.53 14.02 11.45
CA GLU A 709 23.11 13.75 11.25
C GLU A 709 22.89 12.84 10.03
N SER A 710 21.81 12.05 10.08
CA SER A 710 21.30 11.36 8.90
C SER A 710 20.47 12.31 8.04
N GLY A 711 20.48 12.12 6.71
CA GLY A 711 19.65 12.96 5.85
C GLY A 711 19.94 12.78 4.36
N PRO A 712 19.13 13.47 3.51
CA PRO A 712 19.31 13.42 2.08
C PRO A 712 20.56 14.16 1.63
N VAL A 713 21.23 13.61 0.62
CA VAL A 713 22.41 14.18 -0.02
C VAL A 713 22.28 14.01 -1.53
N VAL A 714 23.20 14.59 -2.30
CA VAL A 714 23.16 14.45 -3.77
C VAL A 714 24.03 13.28 -4.24
N TRP A 715 25.16 13.07 -3.58
CA TRP A 715 26.08 11.99 -3.92
C TRP A 715 26.97 11.61 -2.74
N CYS A 716 27.44 10.38 -2.77
CA CYS A 716 28.33 9.81 -1.76
C CYS A 716 29.70 9.56 -2.37
N ALA A 717 30.77 9.94 -1.66
CA ALA A 717 32.13 9.60 -2.09
C ALA A 717 32.34 8.09 -2.05
N GLY A 718 33.02 7.54 -3.05
CA GLY A 718 33.16 6.12 -3.31
C GLY A 718 33.78 5.24 -2.22
N GLY A 719 34.11 5.77 -1.03
CA GLY A 719 34.69 5.01 0.07
C GLY A 719 33.76 3.96 0.65
N ALA A 720 32.45 4.21 0.69
CA ALA A 720 31.41 3.29 1.10
C ALA A 720 30.10 3.66 0.42
N THR A 721 29.68 2.90 -0.58
CA THR A 721 28.42 3.13 -1.29
C THR A 721 27.60 1.86 -1.23
N SER A 722 26.42 1.92 -0.63
CA SER A 722 25.54 0.76 -0.50
C SER A 722 24.16 1.00 -1.08
N LEU A 723 23.53 -0.06 -1.61
CA LEU A 723 22.22 -0.03 -2.24
C LEU A 723 21.73 -1.48 -2.45
N SER A 724 20.43 -1.66 -2.66
CA SER A 724 19.94 -2.96 -3.08
C SER A 724 20.36 -3.28 -4.52
N ARG A 725 20.40 -4.56 -4.88
CA ARG A 725 20.66 -5.00 -6.26
C ARG A 725 19.65 -4.38 -7.22
N GLU A 726 18.38 -4.31 -6.84
CA GLU A 726 17.35 -3.66 -7.66
C GLU A 726 17.71 -2.19 -7.95
N VAL A 727 18.12 -1.45 -6.92
CA VAL A 727 18.54 -0.04 -7.08
C VAL A 727 19.79 0.06 -7.94
N PHE A 728 20.76 -0.85 -7.78
CA PHE A 728 21.98 -0.89 -8.61
C PHE A 728 21.66 -1.10 -10.09
N ASP A 729 20.76 -2.04 -10.38
CA ASP A 729 20.32 -2.34 -11.75
C ASP A 729 19.51 -1.16 -12.32
N ARG A 730 18.63 -0.54 -11.52
CA ARG A 730 17.86 0.65 -11.92
C ARG A 730 18.75 1.86 -12.24
N VAL A 731 19.74 2.11 -11.43
CA VAL A 731 20.72 3.20 -11.68
C VAL A 731 21.58 2.88 -12.91
N GLY A 732 21.77 1.62 -13.26
CA GLY A 732 22.56 1.17 -14.40
C GLY A 732 24.03 0.99 -14.09
N GLY A 733 24.34 0.62 -12.85
CA GLY A 733 25.68 0.37 -12.38
C GLY A 733 26.58 1.60 -12.30
N TRP A 734 27.83 1.37 -12.05
CA TRP A 734 28.86 2.41 -12.06
C TRP A 734 29.16 2.90 -13.48
N PRO A 735 29.34 4.21 -13.70
CA PRO A 735 29.55 4.77 -15.04
C PRO A 735 30.97 4.49 -15.54
N GLU A 736 31.14 3.49 -16.40
CA GLU A 736 32.45 3.01 -16.90
C GLU A 736 33.19 4.02 -17.77
N GLU A 737 32.50 5.03 -18.26
CA GLU A 737 33.14 6.14 -18.98
C GLU A 737 34.08 6.98 -18.10
N TYR A 738 34.04 6.78 -16.76
CA TYR A 738 35.00 7.39 -15.82
C TYR A 738 35.98 6.30 -15.34
N PHE A 739 37.23 6.50 -15.72
CA PHE A 739 38.29 5.61 -15.25
C PHE A 739 38.54 5.76 -13.75
N LEU A 740 38.58 7.02 -13.29
CA LEU A 740 38.74 7.39 -11.89
C LEU A 740 38.29 8.85 -11.69
N TYR A 741 37.64 9.13 -10.52
CA TYR A 741 37.06 10.41 -10.08
C TYR A 741 35.79 10.83 -10.84
N LEU A 742 34.80 11.31 -10.11
CA LEU A 742 33.47 11.75 -10.52
C LEU A 742 32.53 10.60 -10.95
N GLU A 743 32.94 9.35 -10.91
CA GLU A 743 32.06 8.19 -11.05
C GLU A 743 30.98 8.15 -9.95
N ASP A 744 31.39 8.46 -8.72
CA ASP A 744 30.54 8.59 -7.53
C ASP A 744 29.56 9.77 -7.64
N VAL A 745 30.05 10.91 -8.13
CA VAL A 745 29.22 12.09 -8.38
C VAL A 745 28.16 11.80 -9.44
N GLU A 746 28.57 11.13 -10.54
CA GLU A 746 27.63 10.77 -11.60
C GLU A 746 26.60 9.74 -11.13
N LEU A 747 27.02 8.74 -10.38
CA LEU A 747 26.11 7.75 -9.79
C LEU A 747 25.02 8.43 -8.98
N GLY A 748 25.39 9.35 -8.07
CA GLY A 748 24.43 10.08 -7.25
C GLY A 748 23.50 11.00 -8.06
N VAL A 749 24.06 11.77 -9.01
CA VAL A 749 23.27 12.64 -9.90
C VAL A 749 22.31 11.82 -10.77
N ARG A 750 22.75 10.65 -11.24
CA ARG A 750 21.94 9.72 -12.02
C ARG A 750 20.80 9.14 -11.18
N ALA A 751 21.10 8.69 -9.95
CA ALA A 751 20.11 8.24 -9.00
C ALA A 751 19.03 9.31 -8.75
N GLY A 752 19.43 10.54 -8.44
CA GLY A 752 18.51 11.65 -8.23
C GLY A 752 17.62 11.97 -9.44
N ARG A 753 18.13 11.81 -10.67
CA ARG A 753 17.33 11.98 -11.91
C ARG A 753 16.30 10.87 -12.10
N LEU A 754 16.55 9.69 -11.55
CA LEU A 754 15.63 8.55 -11.55
C LEU A 754 14.64 8.59 -10.38
N GLY A 755 14.66 9.66 -9.58
CA GLY A 755 13.86 9.76 -8.37
C GLY A 755 14.31 8.80 -7.25
N ILE A 756 15.52 8.23 -7.37
CA ILE A 756 16.11 7.35 -6.36
C ILE A 756 16.80 8.24 -5.32
N PRO A 757 16.38 8.16 -4.05
CA PRO A 757 17.01 8.93 -2.99
C PRO A 757 18.48 8.57 -2.81
N VAL A 758 19.29 9.57 -2.45
CA VAL A 758 20.67 9.36 -1.99
C VAL A 758 20.76 9.94 -0.59
N SER A 759 21.18 9.17 0.37
CA SER A 759 21.20 9.56 1.77
C SER A 759 22.46 9.12 2.50
N VAL A 760 22.71 9.79 3.63
CA VAL A 760 23.74 9.39 4.59
C VAL A 760 23.05 8.98 5.89
N THR A 761 23.49 7.86 6.48
CA THR A 761 23.05 7.45 7.82
C THR A 761 24.11 7.75 8.88
N ALA A 762 23.67 8.26 10.02
CA ALA A 762 24.49 8.47 11.21
C ALA A 762 24.21 7.44 12.31
N ALA A 763 23.42 6.38 12.03
CA ALA A 763 23.11 5.33 12.97
C ALA A 763 24.37 4.60 13.47
N PHE A 764 25.40 4.55 12.64
CA PHE A 764 26.76 4.07 12.99
C PHE A 764 27.80 4.82 12.18
N ARG A 765 29.06 4.57 12.48
CA ARG A 765 30.18 5.28 11.85
C ARG A 765 31.34 4.32 11.60
N TRP A 766 31.93 4.40 10.38
CA TRP A 766 33.08 3.62 9.99
C TRP A 766 34.30 4.49 9.83
N VAL A 767 35.49 3.92 10.11
CA VAL A 767 36.77 4.61 9.92
C VAL A 767 37.27 4.38 8.48
N HIS A 768 37.68 5.46 7.81
CA HIS A 768 38.23 5.44 6.47
C HIS A 768 39.55 6.22 6.46
N GLU A 769 40.66 5.54 6.17
CA GLU A 769 42.01 6.16 6.33
C GLU A 769 42.30 7.24 5.32
N TRP A 770 41.69 7.27 4.19
CA TRP A 770 41.78 8.22 3.08
C TRP A 770 43.14 8.85 2.86
N ARG A 771 44.00 8.30 2.00
CA ARG A 771 45.35 8.77 1.69
C ARG A 771 45.44 10.12 0.96
N GLY A 772 44.36 10.65 0.38
CA GLY A 772 44.27 11.99 -0.19
C GLY A 772 45.16 12.27 -1.40
N ASP A 773 45.55 11.27 -2.20
CA ASP A 773 46.49 11.35 -3.34
C ASP A 773 46.09 12.38 -4.40
N SER A 774 44.79 12.76 -4.46
CA SER A 774 44.27 13.78 -5.37
C SER A 774 44.76 15.22 -5.02
N ARG A 775 45.34 15.45 -3.86
CA ARG A 775 45.80 16.77 -3.39
C ARG A 775 47.30 17.04 -3.64
N GLN A 776 48.07 16.03 -4.04
CA GLN A 776 49.49 16.19 -4.33
C GLN A 776 49.71 16.90 -5.69
N ARG A 777 50.62 17.85 -5.77
CA ARG A 777 50.87 18.66 -6.98
C ARG A 777 51.56 17.84 -8.07
N LEU A 778 51.08 17.94 -9.33
CA LEU A 778 51.67 17.40 -10.57
C LEU A 778 51.71 15.84 -10.65
N HIS A 779 50.61 15.13 -10.35
CA HIS A 779 50.50 13.67 -10.52
C HIS A 779 49.56 13.32 -11.68
N ARG A 780 49.75 12.12 -12.30
CA ARG A 780 48.84 11.52 -13.30
C ARG A 780 47.35 11.54 -12.87
N GLY A 781 47.08 11.48 -11.58
CA GLY A 781 45.75 11.60 -11.00
C GLY A 781 45.04 12.94 -11.27
N GLN A 782 45.76 14.04 -11.41
CA GLN A 782 45.15 15.36 -11.74
C GLN A 782 44.64 15.44 -13.18
N LEU A 783 45.38 14.83 -14.14
CA LEU A 783 44.94 14.76 -15.52
C LEU A 783 43.70 13.91 -15.67
N LEU A 784 43.61 12.78 -14.95
CA LEU A 784 42.42 11.95 -14.89
C LEU A 784 41.23 12.71 -14.29
N HIS A 785 41.46 13.42 -13.18
CA HIS A 785 40.39 14.24 -12.56
C HIS A 785 39.92 15.37 -13.51
N LEU A 786 40.82 16.03 -14.24
CA LEU A 786 40.45 17.09 -15.21
C LEU A 786 39.63 16.51 -16.36
N ARG A 787 40.04 15.35 -16.88
CA ARG A 787 39.32 14.64 -17.96
C ARG A 787 37.91 14.21 -17.50
N SER A 788 37.81 13.66 -16.33
CA SER A 788 36.53 13.26 -15.72
C SER A 788 35.65 14.50 -15.44
N ALA A 789 36.23 15.61 -14.95
CA ALA A 789 35.54 16.87 -14.73
C ALA A 789 34.99 17.47 -16.04
N LEU A 790 35.81 17.49 -17.10
CA LEU A 790 35.38 17.99 -18.40
C LEU A 790 34.20 17.18 -18.92
N ARG A 791 34.28 15.85 -18.82
CA ARG A 791 33.17 14.93 -19.22
C ARG A 791 31.91 15.21 -18.41
N PHE A 792 32.00 15.27 -17.09
CA PHE A 792 30.86 15.51 -16.21
C PHE A 792 30.17 16.86 -16.51
N TYR A 793 30.92 17.95 -16.56
CA TYR A 793 30.32 19.27 -16.77
C TYR A 793 29.83 19.50 -18.20
N THR A 794 30.37 18.80 -19.20
CA THR A 794 29.78 18.77 -20.54
C THR A 794 28.46 18.02 -20.60
N ARG A 795 28.35 16.94 -19.83
CA ARG A 795 27.12 16.14 -19.75
C ARG A 795 26.04 16.83 -18.90
N TYR A 796 26.45 17.56 -17.87
CA TYR A 796 25.59 18.27 -16.92
C TYR A 796 25.89 19.77 -16.86
N PRO A 797 25.63 20.55 -17.92
CA PRO A 797 26.00 21.96 -17.99
C PRO A 797 25.30 22.84 -16.94
N LYS A 798 24.16 22.37 -16.33
CA LYS A 798 23.53 23.10 -15.23
C LYS A 798 24.48 23.36 -14.05
N TYR A 799 25.47 22.49 -13.85
CA TYR A 799 26.42 22.58 -12.75
C TYR A 799 27.60 23.53 -13.03
N LEU A 800 27.66 24.12 -14.22
CA LEU A 800 28.58 25.26 -14.53
C LEU A 800 28.05 26.60 -13.99
N GLY A 801 26.73 26.66 -13.69
CA GLY A 801 26.07 27.86 -13.16
C GLY A 801 26.38 28.13 -11.68
N TRP A 802 25.69 29.13 -11.12
CA TRP A 802 25.75 29.46 -9.70
C TRP A 802 24.89 28.50 -8.89
N PRO A 803 25.34 28.10 -7.70
CA PRO A 803 24.46 27.36 -6.76
C PRO A 803 23.22 28.23 -6.43
N ARG A 804 22.04 27.74 -6.68
CA ARG A 804 20.75 28.38 -6.32
C ARG A 804 20.38 28.13 -4.88
#